data_a0a9ae57569d8b9019e3a71bf7c3786c
#
_entry.id   a0a9ae57569d8b9019e3a71bf7c3786c
#
_cell.length_a   1.000
_cell.length_b   1.000
_cell.length_c   1.000
_cell.angle_alpha   90.00
_cell.angle_beta   90.00
_cell.angle_gamma   90.00
#
_symmetry.space_group_name_H-M   'P 1'
#
loop_
_entity.id
_entity.type
_entity.pdbx_description
1 polymer ?
#
loop_
_entity_poly.entity_id
_entity_poly.type
_entity_poly.pdbx_seq_one_letter_code
_entity_poly.pdbx_strand_id
1 'polypeptide(L)'
;MKIVSTNVFVGPNVWAGFPVIRHVIDLGVLEDWPSAKIGTEFIDALVEALPGLAEHGCSYREPGGFLRRLREDEGTWLGHVLEHCALEIQGMAGTDVSFGRTRGTGEVGQYNMVYAYRQRDVGLEAGKLALRLLMHLLPKTLQDQIEYDFDADFEWEEELKDFVLQAQKREFGPSTGSLVKAAEERDIPWIRLNEYSLVQFGHGKFQQRIQATITSETRHIAVEISCDKEDTHNLLYDLGLPVPQQRMVYNKKAAVRAARSIGGPVVVKPLDANHGRGVSIDLIEDNQIETAFDEAREHGNGRSILVESFVTGFDHRMLVVNNELVAVAKRVPGHVVGDGKSTIEQLIEVVNSDPRRGIGHEKVLTNLELDAQAFRLMDEAGVKSDTVLSDGQVLYLRSTANLSTGGTAIDMTDSVHPDNRDMAERAIKAIGLDVGGVDFLIDDITKSYKDIGGAIVEVNAAPGFRMHVAPSEGTPRDVSGKVIDMLFPVGSETRIPIAAITGTNGKTTTSRMLGHIMKTSGSIVGMTSTDGVYVDGKLSVKGDMTGPTSAQIVLRDPSVDFAVMETARGGLLRSGLGYQRSDVAACLNVTSDHLGLGGVNTVDELAVVKRVVVESANDTVVLNADDDHCLRMADFSHAENICYVTMNSEHGLVKEHIRAGGRAVVLEKGMNGDMITIYDNGTHMPVLWSHLIPATMEGKAMFNVQNAMFATGMAYSFGVDLDNIRHGLRTFDTSFFQAPGRMNVFDEHAFKVILDYAHNPAAFHAIADLVDRLDVTGRRLAVVAVPGNRRDEDVTEATEILAGHFDHYICKADDNRRNRGHDEIPQMLRKGFLERGVDEDAITIIPSEVEAVDHALGMAQEGDLVVVFGDDSARCWKQIIYFNTENMPTPEATTKKDEVEVVKLKDIIGEGDTLIRDERGVRLARNTDEASD
;
A
#
# COMPACT_ATOMS: atom_id res chain seq x y z
N MET A 1 11.57 5.88 -31.26
CA MET A 1 11.44 5.11 -30.01
C MET A 1 10.13 5.50 -29.31
N LYS A 2 9.39 4.54 -28.78
CA LYS A 2 8.11 4.82 -28.08
C LYS A 2 7.88 3.82 -26.94
N ILE A 3 7.13 4.25 -25.92
CA ILE A 3 6.63 3.37 -24.86
C ILE A 3 5.34 2.71 -25.36
N VAL A 4 5.35 1.38 -25.50
CA VAL A 4 4.22 0.57 -25.97
C VAL A 4 3.24 0.28 -24.83
N SER A 5 3.77 -0.07 -23.64
CA SER A 5 2.96 -0.34 -22.46
C SER A 5 3.74 -0.05 -21.18
N THR A 6 3.01 0.19 -20.09
CA THR A 6 3.59 0.48 -18.77
C THR A 6 2.89 -0.38 -17.71
N ASN A 7 3.70 -1.01 -16.84
CA ASN A 7 3.23 -1.67 -15.63
C ASN A 7 3.94 -1.08 -14.41
N VAL A 8 3.19 -0.94 -13.32
CA VAL A 8 3.72 -0.50 -12.01
C VAL A 8 3.55 -1.64 -11.03
N PHE A 9 4.66 -2.17 -10.55
CA PHE A 9 4.71 -3.24 -9.55
C PHE A 9 4.91 -2.62 -8.17
N VAL A 10 4.00 -2.90 -7.25
CA VAL A 10 3.95 -2.24 -5.93
C VAL A 10 4.68 -3.00 -4.80
N GLY A 11 5.18 -4.19 -5.10
CA GLY A 11 5.94 -5.03 -4.17
C GLY A 11 6.70 -6.12 -4.93
N PRO A 12 7.06 -7.25 -4.29
CA PRO A 12 7.73 -8.38 -4.95
C PRO A 12 7.02 -8.80 -6.23
N ASN A 13 7.80 -9.03 -7.28
CA ASN A 13 7.30 -9.29 -8.63
C ASN A 13 8.32 -10.11 -9.43
N VAL A 14 8.02 -10.43 -10.67
CA VAL A 14 8.89 -11.25 -11.54
C VAL A 14 10.25 -10.61 -11.88
N TRP A 15 10.44 -9.32 -11.59
CA TRP A 15 11.65 -8.57 -11.91
C TRP A 15 12.53 -8.31 -10.69
N ALA A 16 11.91 -8.08 -9.52
CA ALA A 16 12.58 -7.72 -8.27
C ALA A 16 11.74 -8.05 -7.04
N GLY A 17 12.39 -8.20 -5.88
CA GLY A 17 11.72 -8.33 -4.58
C GLY A 17 11.14 -7.03 -3.99
N PHE A 18 11.09 -5.95 -4.79
CA PHE A 18 10.66 -4.61 -4.37
C PHE A 18 9.95 -3.88 -5.51
N PRO A 19 9.36 -2.69 -5.27
CA PRO A 19 8.61 -1.93 -6.27
C PRO A 19 9.45 -1.50 -7.47
N VAL A 20 8.92 -1.74 -8.69
CA VAL A 20 9.55 -1.33 -9.94
C VAL A 20 8.51 -0.86 -10.97
N ILE A 21 8.91 0.01 -11.87
CA ILE A 21 8.18 0.35 -13.09
C ILE A 21 8.78 -0.43 -14.24
N ARG A 22 7.93 -1.02 -15.07
CA ARG A 22 8.30 -1.64 -16.34
C ARG A 22 7.67 -0.88 -17.49
N HIS A 23 8.47 -0.41 -18.42
CA HIS A 23 8.03 0.01 -19.75
C HIS A 23 8.41 -1.04 -20.80
N VAL A 24 7.49 -1.38 -21.68
CA VAL A 24 7.82 -2.03 -22.94
C VAL A 24 8.11 -0.91 -23.92
N ILE A 25 9.33 -0.86 -24.39
CA ILE A 25 9.78 0.15 -25.34
C ILE A 25 10.03 -0.47 -26.72
N ASP A 26 9.68 0.26 -27.76
CA ASP A 26 9.94 -0.10 -29.15
C ASP A 26 10.96 0.91 -29.71
N LEU A 27 12.15 0.42 -30.06
CA LEU A 27 13.24 1.25 -30.56
C LEU A 27 13.02 1.68 -32.03
N GLY A 28 12.24 0.91 -32.80
CA GLY A 28 12.08 1.17 -34.23
C GLY A 28 13.41 1.23 -34.96
N VAL A 29 13.62 2.23 -35.77
CA VAL A 29 14.87 2.44 -36.51
C VAL A 29 16.11 2.61 -35.62
N LEU A 30 15.94 2.96 -34.35
CA LEU A 30 17.03 3.13 -33.40
C LEU A 30 17.61 1.80 -32.89
N GLU A 31 17.02 0.66 -33.24
CA GLU A 31 17.60 -0.66 -32.98
C GLU A 31 18.99 -0.82 -33.61
N ASP A 32 19.19 -0.24 -34.77
CA ASP A 32 20.46 -0.26 -35.50
C ASP A 32 21.47 0.82 -35.06
N TRP A 33 21.14 1.60 -34.01
CA TRP A 33 21.90 2.75 -33.54
C TRP A 33 22.27 2.66 -32.05
N PRO A 34 23.21 1.78 -31.66
CA PRO A 34 23.76 1.78 -30.31
C PRO A 34 24.54 3.09 -30.02
N SER A 35 24.75 3.41 -28.76
CA SER A 35 25.31 4.70 -28.30
C SER A 35 26.62 5.09 -28.97
N ALA A 36 27.54 4.15 -29.19
CA ALA A 36 28.83 4.43 -29.84
C ALA A 36 28.64 4.81 -31.31
N LYS A 37 27.64 4.24 -32.01
CA LYS A 37 27.34 4.56 -33.41
C LYS A 37 26.62 5.92 -33.57
N ILE A 38 25.84 6.33 -32.56
CA ILE A 38 25.24 7.68 -32.55
C ILE A 38 26.33 8.74 -32.47
N GLY A 39 27.37 8.50 -31.64
CA GLY A 39 28.59 9.32 -31.60
C GLY A 39 28.85 9.98 -30.24
N THR A 40 30.07 10.50 -30.12
CA THR A 40 30.56 11.11 -28.86
C THR A 40 29.81 12.39 -28.48
N GLU A 41 29.39 13.20 -29.47
CA GLU A 41 28.62 14.42 -29.24
C GLU A 41 27.30 14.14 -28.49
N PHE A 42 26.60 13.06 -28.84
CA PHE A 42 25.41 12.62 -28.14
C PHE A 42 25.72 12.18 -26.69
N ILE A 43 26.80 11.40 -26.49
CA ILE A 43 27.21 10.93 -25.16
C ILE A 43 27.62 12.09 -24.26
N ASP A 44 28.37 13.04 -24.81
CA ASP A 44 28.85 14.20 -24.05
C ASP A 44 27.68 15.14 -23.67
N ALA A 45 26.72 15.38 -24.58
CA ALA A 45 25.51 16.14 -24.29
C ALA A 45 24.62 15.43 -23.24
N LEU A 46 24.53 14.09 -23.30
CA LEU A 46 23.81 13.32 -22.31
C LEU A 46 24.40 13.44 -20.90
N VAL A 47 25.73 13.36 -20.78
CA VAL A 47 26.44 13.50 -19.50
C VAL A 47 26.39 14.95 -18.99
N GLU A 48 26.38 15.94 -19.87
CA GLU A 48 26.17 17.35 -19.51
C GLU A 48 24.77 17.57 -18.92
N ALA A 49 23.74 16.99 -19.54
CA ALA A 49 22.35 17.06 -19.05
C ALA A 49 22.13 16.26 -17.75
N LEU A 50 22.80 15.13 -17.59
CA LEU A 50 22.67 14.18 -16.47
C LEU A 50 24.04 13.81 -15.89
N PRO A 51 24.69 14.72 -15.12
CA PRO A 51 26.08 14.53 -14.67
C PRO A 51 26.30 13.30 -13.79
N GLY A 52 25.32 12.89 -12.97
CA GLY A 52 25.42 11.72 -12.10
C GLY A 52 25.54 10.39 -12.85
N LEU A 53 25.23 10.34 -14.15
CA LEU A 53 25.49 9.16 -15.00
C LEU A 53 26.97 8.75 -15.00
N ALA A 54 27.88 9.69 -14.70
CA ALA A 54 29.31 9.42 -14.57
C ALA A 54 29.66 8.51 -13.39
N GLU A 55 28.80 8.44 -12.37
CA GLU A 55 28.97 7.60 -11.19
C GLU A 55 28.28 6.23 -11.30
N HIS A 56 27.40 6.04 -12.30
CA HIS A 56 26.66 4.80 -12.45
C HIS A 56 27.58 3.61 -12.77
N GLY A 57 27.47 2.54 -11.96
CA GLY A 57 28.34 1.37 -12.06
C GLY A 57 28.00 0.41 -13.21
N CYS A 58 26.72 0.32 -13.63
CA CYS A 58 26.22 -0.60 -14.63
C CYS A 58 26.69 -2.07 -14.40
N SER A 59 26.89 -2.84 -15.48
CA SER A 59 27.40 -4.22 -15.43
C SER A 59 28.85 -4.34 -14.94
N TYR A 60 29.63 -3.28 -14.99
CA TYR A 60 31.01 -3.28 -14.49
C TYR A 60 31.09 -3.18 -12.96
N ARG A 61 30.00 -2.76 -12.27
CA ARG A 61 29.90 -2.63 -10.81
C ARG A 61 30.98 -1.73 -10.18
N GLU A 62 31.45 -0.74 -10.94
CA GLU A 62 32.43 0.26 -10.50
C GLU A 62 31.97 1.65 -10.95
N PRO A 63 32.27 2.73 -10.22
CA PRO A 63 31.93 4.09 -10.63
C PRO A 63 32.44 4.38 -12.05
N GLY A 64 31.60 5.00 -12.90
CA GLY A 64 31.92 5.25 -14.30
C GLY A 64 31.72 4.06 -15.25
N GLY A 65 31.30 2.90 -14.74
CA GLY A 65 31.07 1.71 -15.56
C GLY A 65 30.03 1.91 -16.66
N PHE A 66 28.99 2.74 -16.40
CA PHE A 66 28.01 3.08 -17.41
C PHE A 66 28.58 3.96 -18.53
N LEU A 67 29.35 4.98 -18.17
CA LEU A 67 30.01 5.84 -19.15
C LEU A 67 31.00 5.07 -20.02
N ARG A 68 31.73 4.13 -19.40
CA ARG A 68 32.58 3.19 -20.10
C ARG A 68 31.75 2.38 -21.11
N ARG A 69 30.59 1.81 -20.69
CA ARG A 69 29.69 1.01 -21.53
C ARG A 69 29.10 1.80 -22.71
N LEU A 70 28.88 3.11 -22.57
CA LEU A 70 28.41 3.97 -23.66
C LEU A 70 29.45 4.13 -24.78
N ARG A 71 30.73 4.12 -24.45
CA ARG A 71 31.85 4.47 -25.34
C ARG A 71 32.64 3.28 -25.89
N GLU A 72 32.64 2.12 -25.20
CA GLU A 72 33.42 0.95 -25.61
C GLU A 72 32.68 0.07 -26.61
N ASP A 73 33.42 -0.59 -27.48
CA ASP A 73 32.93 -1.49 -28.53
C ASP A 73 31.84 -0.84 -29.39
N GLU A 74 30.69 -1.49 -29.49
CA GLU A 74 29.51 -0.97 -30.17
C GLU A 74 28.64 -0.06 -29.27
N GLY A 75 29.01 0.10 -28.00
CA GLY A 75 28.23 0.84 -27.01
C GLY A 75 27.08 0.02 -26.44
N THR A 76 25.93 0.68 -26.21
CA THR A 76 24.73 0.01 -25.70
C THR A 76 23.48 0.58 -26.36
N TRP A 77 22.39 -0.21 -26.37
CA TRP A 77 21.10 0.19 -26.94
C TRP A 77 20.44 1.30 -26.13
N LEU A 78 19.65 2.14 -26.81
CA LEU A 78 18.99 3.29 -26.20
C LEU A 78 17.96 2.91 -25.12
N GLY A 79 17.43 1.67 -25.15
CA GLY A 79 16.60 1.17 -24.06
C GLY A 79 17.32 1.06 -22.70
N HIS A 80 18.59 0.64 -22.73
CA HIS A 80 19.44 0.62 -21.54
C HIS A 80 19.90 2.03 -21.13
N VAL A 81 20.14 2.89 -22.11
CA VAL A 81 20.43 4.31 -21.83
C VAL A 81 19.23 4.98 -21.14
N LEU A 82 18.03 4.75 -21.64
CA LEU A 82 16.79 5.29 -21.06
C LEU A 82 16.58 4.85 -19.61
N GLU A 83 16.90 3.59 -19.30
CA GLU A 83 16.84 3.05 -17.93
C GLU A 83 17.72 3.86 -16.97
N HIS A 84 18.99 4.07 -17.33
CA HIS A 84 19.93 4.85 -16.51
C HIS A 84 19.50 6.32 -16.39
N CYS A 85 18.96 6.92 -17.45
CA CYS A 85 18.42 8.28 -17.41
C CYS A 85 17.23 8.38 -16.46
N ALA A 86 16.31 7.41 -16.48
CA ALA A 86 15.15 7.41 -15.59
C ALA A 86 15.53 7.26 -14.11
N LEU A 87 16.60 6.53 -13.80
CA LEU A 87 17.16 6.42 -12.44
C LEU A 87 17.80 7.75 -12.03
N GLU A 88 18.65 8.34 -12.89
CA GLU A 88 19.37 9.57 -12.61
C GLU A 88 18.42 10.76 -12.39
N ILE A 89 17.39 10.89 -13.24
CA ILE A 89 16.37 11.95 -13.10
C ILE A 89 15.64 11.84 -11.76
N GLN A 90 15.33 10.61 -11.29
CA GLN A 90 14.82 10.40 -9.93
C GLN A 90 15.83 10.81 -8.86
N GLY A 91 17.12 10.49 -9.06
CA GLY A 91 18.22 10.90 -8.18
C GLY A 91 18.35 12.41 -8.06
N MET A 92 18.24 13.14 -9.18
CA MET A 92 18.26 14.61 -9.21
C MET A 92 17.09 15.24 -8.44
N ALA A 93 15.97 14.53 -8.32
CA ALA A 93 14.85 14.93 -7.47
C ALA A 93 14.99 14.49 -5.99
N GLY A 94 16.14 13.87 -5.62
CA GLY A 94 16.40 13.42 -4.25
C GLY A 94 15.93 12.01 -3.91
N THR A 95 15.47 11.23 -4.90
CA THR A 95 15.02 9.85 -4.70
C THR A 95 16.20 8.88 -4.81
N ASP A 96 16.52 8.15 -3.74
CA ASP A 96 17.58 7.13 -3.74
C ASP A 96 17.08 5.82 -4.36
N VAL A 97 17.37 5.61 -5.64
CA VAL A 97 17.08 4.40 -6.43
C VAL A 97 18.26 4.06 -7.33
N SER A 98 18.62 2.79 -7.42
CA SER A 98 19.78 2.33 -8.20
C SER A 98 19.54 1.09 -9.05
N PHE A 99 18.39 0.39 -8.84
CA PHE A 99 18.10 -0.83 -9.58
C PHE A 99 17.49 -0.51 -10.93
N GLY A 100 18.12 -1.04 -11.99
CA GLY A 100 17.61 -1.05 -13.34
C GLY A 100 17.94 -2.36 -14.06
N ARG A 101 17.12 -2.71 -15.05
CA ARG A 101 17.31 -3.90 -15.88
C ARG A 101 16.59 -3.75 -17.22
N THR A 102 17.31 -3.87 -18.31
CA THR A 102 16.72 -3.91 -19.65
C THR A 102 16.92 -5.30 -20.28
N ARG A 103 15.85 -5.90 -20.82
CA ARG A 103 15.82 -7.24 -21.44
C ARG A 103 14.90 -7.23 -22.65
N GLY A 104 15.29 -7.96 -23.72
CA GLY A 104 14.43 -8.18 -24.88
C GLY A 104 13.10 -8.84 -24.50
N THR A 105 12.04 -8.54 -25.25
CA THR A 105 10.72 -9.17 -25.10
C THR A 105 10.61 -10.50 -25.87
N GLY A 106 11.53 -10.77 -26.79
CA GLY A 106 11.44 -11.81 -27.82
C GLY A 106 11.00 -11.26 -29.18
N GLU A 107 10.39 -10.09 -29.22
CA GLU A 107 10.09 -9.36 -30.44
C GLU A 107 11.27 -8.45 -30.83
N VAL A 108 11.58 -8.39 -32.12
CA VAL A 108 12.70 -7.57 -32.61
C VAL A 108 12.44 -6.09 -32.35
N GLY A 109 13.43 -5.41 -31.80
CA GLY A 109 13.33 -3.96 -31.49
C GLY A 109 12.52 -3.63 -30.23
N GLN A 110 11.95 -4.64 -29.54
CA GLN A 110 11.19 -4.40 -28.32
C GLN A 110 11.92 -4.90 -27.05
N TYR A 111 11.90 -4.04 -26.02
CA TYR A 111 12.59 -4.30 -24.75
C TYR A 111 11.72 -4.01 -23.55
N ASN A 112 11.84 -4.86 -22.52
CA ASN A 112 11.38 -4.57 -21.18
C ASN A 112 12.44 -3.73 -20.48
N MET A 113 12.15 -2.47 -20.26
CA MET A 113 12.92 -1.55 -19.43
C MET A 113 12.30 -1.49 -18.05
N VAL A 114 13.05 -1.90 -17.03
CA VAL A 114 12.59 -2.00 -15.64
C VAL A 114 13.49 -1.16 -14.76
N TYR A 115 12.93 -0.35 -13.88
CA TYR A 115 13.69 0.44 -12.91
C TYR A 115 12.92 0.64 -11.61
N ALA A 116 13.66 0.77 -10.50
CA ALA A 116 13.09 0.99 -9.17
C ALA A 116 12.49 2.38 -9.02
N TYR A 117 11.52 2.51 -8.12
CA TYR A 117 10.95 3.79 -7.72
C TYR A 117 10.62 3.78 -6.21
N ARG A 118 10.56 4.97 -5.60
CA ARG A 118 10.05 5.18 -4.25
C ARG A 118 8.62 5.74 -4.27
N GLN A 119 8.38 6.75 -5.09
CA GLN A 119 7.08 7.35 -5.32
C GLN A 119 6.63 7.07 -6.76
N ARG A 120 5.43 6.46 -6.90
CA ARG A 120 4.91 5.96 -8.17
C ARG A 120 4.93 6.99 -9.30
N ASP A 121 4.35 8.16 -9.05
CA ASP A 121 4.15 9.16 -10.10
C ASP A 121 5.47 9.85 -10.46
N VAL A 122 6.39 10.00 -9.48
CA VAL A 122 7.75 10.49 -9.75
C VAL A 122 8.49 9.54 -10.67
N GLY A 123 8.44 8.23 -10.37
CA GLY A 123 9.06 7.23 -11.23
C GLY A 123 8.47 7.20 -12.65
N LEU A 124 7.14 7.31 -12.78
CA LEU A 124 6.47 7.34 -14.10
C LEU A 124 6.86 8.57 -14.92
N GLU A 125 6.85 9.76 -14.31
CA GLU A 125 7.22 11.00 -15.00
C GLU A 125 8.73 11.03 -15.31
N ALA A 126 9.61 10.50 -14.45
CA ALA A 126 11.04 10.36 -14.74
C ALA A 126 11.30 9.52 -16.00
N GLY A 127 10.59 8.40 -16.17
CA GLY A 127 10.70 7.59 -17.39
C GLY A 127 10.26 8.30 -18.66
N LYS A 128 9.18 9.10 -18.59
CA LYS A 128 8.70 9.90 -19.70
C LYS A 128 9.65 11.06 -20.02
N LEU A 129 10.12 11.76 -19.00
CA LEU A 129 11.07 12.88 -19.16
C LEU A 129 12.41 12.39 -19.71
N ALA A 130 12.89 11.22 -19.25
CA ALA A 130 14.07 10.57 -19.80
C ALA A 130 13.93 10.27 -21.30
N LEU A 131 12.75 9.77 -21.73
CA LEU A 131 12.46 9.54 -23.15
C LEU A 131 12.49 10.84 -23.96
N ARG A 132 11.82 11.91 -23.46
CA ARG A 132 11.82 13.23 -24.13
C ARG A 132 13.24 13.77 -24.28
N LEU A 133 14.04 13.75 -23.20
CA LEU A 133 15.43 14.18 -23.23
C LEU A 133 16.26 13.43 -24.29
N LEU A 134 16.24 12.08 -24.24
CA LEU A 134 16.98 11.27 -25.19
C LEU A 134 16.60 11.58 -26.64
N MET A 135 15.29 11.73 -26.94
CA MET A 135 14.84 12.04 -28.28
C MET A 135 15.35 13.40 -28.77
N HIS A 136 15.40 14.43 -27.90
CA HIS A 136 15.91 15.76 -28.26
C HIS A 136 17.44 15.81 -28.38
N LEU A 137 18.18 14.96 -27.69
CA LEU A 137 19.64 14.87 -27.77
C LEU A 137 20.13 14.10 -29.02
N LEU A 138 19.26 13.35 -29.71
CA LEU A 138 19.64 12.65 -30.94
C LEU A 138 20.09 13.63 -32.02
N PRO A 139 21.10 13.26 -32.86
CA PRO A 139 21.47 14.02 -34.04
C PRO A 139 20.27 14.29 -34.97
N LYS A 140 20.20 15.49 -35.54
CA LYS A 140 19.06 15.90 -36.41
C LYS A 140 18.78 14.90 -37.51
N THR A 141 19.83 14.32 -38.08
CA THR A 141 19.75 13.30 -39.12
C THR A 141 19.01 12.03 -38.70
N LEU A 142 19.05 11.69 -37.39
CA LEU A 142 18.29 10.59 -36.82
C LEU A 142 16.88 11.02 -36.44
N GLN A 143 16.73 12.23 -35.89
CA GLN A 143 15.40 12.77 -35.58
C GLN A 143 14.50 12.78 -36.81
N ASP A 144 15.04 13.16 -37.98
CA ASP A 144 14.30 13.20 -39.25
C ASP A 144 13.85 11.81 -39.78
N GLN A 145 14.41 10.72 -39.21
CA GLN A 145 14.07 9.33 -39.59
C GLN A 145 13.06 8.69 -38.62
N ILE A 146 12.72 9.38 -37.54
CA ILE A 146 11.91 8.82 -36.43
C ILE A 146 10.52 9.46 -36.47
N GLU A 147 9.49 8.63 -36.42
CA GLU A 147 8.13 9.10 -36.17
C GLU A 147 7.96 9.41 -34.68
N TYR A 148 8.25 10.66 -34.29
CA TYR A 148 8.11 11.17 -32.94
C TYR A 148 7.61 12.61 -32.98
N ASP A 149 6.70 12.96 -32.09
CA ASP A 149 6.18 14.32 -31.95
C ASP A 149 7.14 15.14 -31.07
N PHE A 150 8.06 15.84 -31.74
CA PHE A 150 9.05 16.67 -31.08
C PHE A 150 8.41 17.96 -30.58
N ASP A 151 8.47 18.17 -29.28
CA ASP A 151 8.10 19.43 -28.66
C ASP A 151 9.10 20.52 -29.04
N ALA A 152 8.63 21.53 -29.77
CA ALA A 152 9.49 22.62 -30.25
C ALA A 152 9.98 23.55 -29.14
N ASP A 153 9.25 23.57 -28.01
CA ASP A 153 9.51 24.44 -26.86
C ASP A 153 10.22 23.67 -25.72
N PHE A 154 10.76 22.47 -26.00
CA PHE A 154 11.43 21.65 -24.99
C PHE A 154 12.75 22.30 -24.55
N GLU A 155 12.79 22.78 -23.32
CA GLU A 155 13.97 23.32 -22.62
C GLU A 155 14.30 22.44 -21.43
N TRP A 156 15.43 21.70 -21.48
CA TRP A 156 15.80 20.70 -20.48
C TRP A 156 15.81 21.22 -19.03
N GLU A 157 16.43 22.38 -18.81
CA GLU A 157 16.56 22.96 -17.47
C GLU A 157 15.20 23.34 -16.85
N GLU A 158 14.27 23.85 -17.68
CA GLU A 158 12.91 24.17 -17.22
C GLU A 158 12.11 22.92 -16.93
N GLU A 159 12.16 21.92 -17.81
CA GLU A 159 11.48 20.62 -17.62
C GLU A 159 11.98 19.88 -16.39
N LEU A 160 13.30 19.86 -16.17
CA LEU A 160 13.91 19.26 -14.99
C LEU A 160 13.48 20.00 -13.72
N LYS A 161 13.50 21.33 -13.75
CA LYS A 161 13.06 22.16 -12.62
C LYS A 161 11.58 21.88 -12.27
N ASP A 162 10.72 21.83 -13.26
CA ASP A 162 9.30 21.53 -13.06
C ASP A 162 9.10 20.10 -12.53
N PHE A 163 9.85 19.13 -13.04
CA PHE A 163 9.84 17.76 -12.54
C PHE A 163 10.25 17.69 -11.07
N VAL A 164 11.38 18.33 -10.71
CA VAL A 164 11.87 18.38 -9.33
C VAL A 164 10.83 19.01 -8.40
N LEU A 165 10.22 20.14 -8.78
CA LEU A 165 9.16 20.78 -8.00
C LEU A 165 7.93 19.89 -7.83
N GLN A 166 7.55 19.14 -8.84
CA GLN A 166 6.44 18.19 -8.77
C GLN A 166 6.78 16.97 -7.89
N ALA A 167 8.00 16.44 -8.02
CA ALA A 167 8.49 15.34 -7.19
C ALA A 167 8.45 15.71 -5.71
N GLN A 168 8.98 16.89 -5.36
CA GLN A 168 8.99 17.40 -3.99
C GLN A 168 7.60 17.56 -3.37
N LYS A 169 6.61 17.99 -4.17
CA LYS A 169 5.20 18.08 -3.70
C LYS A 169 4.60 16.72 -3.38
N ARG A 170 5.14 15.64 -3.98
CA ARG A 170 4.68 14.26 -3.80
C ARG A 170 5.47 13.48 -2.75
N GLU A 171 6.68 13.93 -2.45
CA GLU A 171 7.49 13.36 -1.36
C GLU A 171 6.84 13.63 0.02
N PHE A 172 7.29 12.88 1.02
CA PHE A 172 6.93 13.21 2.39
C PHE A 172 7.69 14.44 2.86
N GLY A 173 7.01 15.34 3.55
CA GLY A 173 7.70 16.40 4.27
C GLY A 173 8.72 15.82 5.28
N PRO A 174 9.75 16.61 5.68
CA PRO A 174 10.89 16.10 6.46
C PRO A 174 10.53 15.36 7.74
N SER A 175 9.47 15.75 8.44
CA SER A 175 9.02 15.08 9.66
C SER A 175 8.39 13.72 9.37
N THR A 176 7.46 13.65 8.40
CA THR A 176 6.82 12.37 8.03
C THR A 176 7.84 11.42 7.39
N GLY A 177 8.72 11.93 6.53
CA GLY A 177 9.77 11.13 5.90
C GLY A 177 10.73 10.52 6.91
N SER A 178 11.12 11.26 7.96
CA SER A 178 11.97 10.74 9.02
C SER A 178 11.27 9.66 9.87
N LEU A 179 9.95 9.77 10.09
CA LEU A 179 9.16 8.74 10.77
C LEU A 179 9.04 7.46 9.94
N VAL A 180 8.81 7.60 8.62
CA VAL A 180 8.78 6.45 7.70
C VAL A 180 10.13 5.75 7.68
N LYS A 181 11.23 6.50 7.57
CA LYS A 181 12.58 5.95 7.62
C LYS A 181 12.87 5.22 8.94
N ALA A 182 12.49 5.82 10.07
CA ALA A 182 12.66 5.18 11.39
C ALA A 182 11.85 3.89 11.53
N ALA A 183 10.68 3.80 10.89
CA ALA A 183 9.88 2.59 10.83
C ALA A 183 10.53 1.51 9.93
N GLU A 184 11.05 1.89 8.75
CA GLU A 184 11.79 1.00 7.85
C GLU A 184 13.03 0.40 8.53
N GLU A 185 13.80 1.21 9.26
CA GLU A 185 14.98 0.76 10.03
C GLU A 185 14.63 -0.26 11.13
N ARG A 186 13.38 -0.28 11.60
CA ARG A 186 12.82 -1.23 12.59
C ARG A 186 12.02 -2.36 11.95
N ASP A 187 12.08 -2.50 10.62
CA ASP A 187 11.30 -3.48 9.85
C ASP A 187 9.78 -3.39 10.09
N ILE A 188 9.26 -2.19 10.37
CA ILE A 188 7.84 -1.95 10.52
C ILE A 188 7.24 -1.62 9.15
N PRO A 189 6.24 -2.37 8.67
CA PRO A 189 5.62 -2.09 7.39
C PRO A 189 4.81 -0.80 7.45
N TRP A 190 4.73 -0.10 6.34
CA TRP A 190 3.94 1.10 6.24
C TRP A 190 3.16 1.19 4.93
N ILE A 191 2.05 1.93 4.96
CA ILE A 191 1.18 2.19 3.81
C ILE A 191 0.80 3.67 3.82
N ARG A 192 1.06 4.38 2.71
CA ARG A 192 0.59 5.76 2.53
C ARG A 192 -0.91 5.73 2.24
N LEU A 193 -1.71 6.47 3.01
CA LEU A 193 -3.16 6.44 2.93
C LEU A 193 -3.76 7.58 2.11
N ASN A 194 -3.01 8.69 1.91
CA ASN A 194 -3.42 9.82 1.08
C ASN A 194 -2.20 10.44 0.36
N GLU A 195 -2.44 11.44 -0.46
CA GLU A 195 -1.38 12.15 -1.20
C GLU A 195 -0.50 13.03 -0.29
N TYR A 196 -0.91 13.24 0.95
CA TYR A 196 -0.21 14.10 1.92
C TYR A 196 0.61 13.27 2.90
N SER A 197 0.39 13.46 4.19
CA SER A 197 1.17 12.92 5.29
C SER A 197 0.47 11.86 6.13
N LEU A 198 -0.71 11.36 5.70
CA LEU A 198 -1.40 10.29 6.42
C LEU A 198 -0.76 8.95 6.07
N VAL A 199 -0.14 8.32 7.06
CA VAL A 199 0.56 7.04 6.94
C VAL A 199 0.05 6.07 8.00
N GLN A 200 -0.14 4.82 7.59
CA GLN A 200 -0.34 3.69 8.49
C GLN A 200 0.98 2.95 8.67
N PHE A 201 1.40 2.74 9.91
CA PHE A 201 2.44 1.80 10.29
C PHE A 201 1.81 0.52 10.83
N GLY A 202 2.42 -0.63 10.54
CA GLY A 202 1.87 -1.93 10.94
C GLY A 202 0.69 -2.39 10.09
N HIS A 203 0.26 -3.63 10.30
CA HIS A 203 -0.84 -4.26 9.58
C HIS A 203 -1.98 -4.67 10.50
N GLY A 204 -3.21 -4.67 9.96
CA GLY A 204 -4.39 -5.20 10.63
C GLY A 204 -4.60 -4.58 12.01
N LYS A 205 -4.84 -5.41 13.03
CA LYS A 205 -5.09 -4.97 14.41
C LYS A 205 -3.89 -4.27 15.07
N PHE A 206 -2.68 -4.44 14.53
CA PHE A 206 -1.46 -3.82 15.07
C PHE A 206 -1.14 -2.47 14.43
N GLN A 207 -2.03 -1.96 13.56
CA GLN A 207 -1.79 -0.71 12.88
C GLN A 207 -1.80 0.49 13.82
N GLN A 208 -0.88 1.43 13.57
CA GLN A 208 -0.87 2.77 14.11
C GLN A 208 -0.87 3.78 12.97
N ARG A 209 -1.46 4.94 13.15
CA ARG A 209 -1.53 5.98 12.11
C ARG A 209 -0.87 7.26 12.56
N ILE A 210 -0.29 7.94 11.60
CA ILE A 210 0.22 9.30 11.80
C ILE A 210 -0.32 10.24 10.72
N GLN A 211 -0.43 11.52 11.08
CA GLN A 211 -0.60 12.62 10.14
C GLN A 211 0.38 13.73 10.52
N ALA A 212 1.40 13.97 9.69
CA ALA A 212 2.59 14.75 10.06
C ALA A 212 3.28 14.14 11.30
N THR A 213 3.18 14.79 12.46
CA THR A 213 3.71 14.29 13.74
C THR A 213 2.60 14.05 14.78
N ILE A 214 1.34 14.16 14.40
CA ILE A 214 0.18 13.71 15.18
C ILE A 214 0.05 12.20 15.00
N THR A 215 -0.13 11.48 16.10
CA THR A 215 -0.26 10.02 16.10
C THR A 215 -1.68 9.57 16.42
N SER A 216 -1.95 8.26 16.29
CA SER A 216 -3.23 7.67 16.73
C SER A 216 -3.44 7.73 18.25
N GLU A 217 -2.38 7.98 19.02
CA GLU A 217 -2.45 8.14 20.48
C GLU A 217 -2.68 9.60 20.91
N THR A 218 -2.54 10.57 19.98
CA THR A 218 -2.72 12.00 20.27
C THR A 218 -4.20 12.27 20.56
N ARG A 219 -4.49 12.75 21.74
CA ARG A 219 -5.85 13.05 22.19
C ARG A 219 -6.35 14.35 21.56
N HIS A 220 -7.55 14.33 21.00
CA HIS A 220 -8.16 15.50 20.35
C HIS A 220 -8.28 16.70 21.32
N ILE A 221 -8.70 16.48 22.57
CA ILE A 221 -8.78 17.55 23.58
C ILE A 221 -7.41 18.21 23.80
N ALA A 222 -6.33 17.44 23.80
CA ALA A 222 -4.99 17.99 23.96
C ALA A 222 -4.58 18.86 22.76
N VAL A 223 -5.00 18.49 21.55
CA VAL A 223 -4.79 19.30 20.35
C VAL A 223 -5.59 20.60 20.44
N GLU A 224 -6.86 20.55 20.82
CA GLU A 224 -7.70 21.74 20.99
C GLU A 224 -7.13 22.71 22.04
N ILE A 225 -6.71 22.19 23.21
CA ILE A 225 -6.06 23.01 24.25
C ILE A 225 -4.80 23.67 23.70
N SER A 226 -3.95 22.94 23.00
CA SER A 226 -2.70 23.50 22.47
C SER A 226 -2.93 24.53 21.35
N CYS A 227 -4.06 24.48 20.65
CA CYS A 227 -4.45 25.47 19.64
C CYS A 227 -5.07 26.74 20.27
N ASP A 228 -5.56 26.67 21.48
CA ASP A 228 -6.07 27.83 22.22
C ASP A 228 -5.00 28.40 23.16
N LYS A 229 -4.51 29.60 22.84
CA LYS A 229 -3.45 30.26 23.62
C LYS A 229 -3.89 30.62 25.04
N GLU A 230 -5.18 30.88 25.24
CA GLU A 230 -5.72 31.23 26.57
C GLU A 230 -5.84 29.98 27.44
N ASP A 231 -6.42 28.92 26.92
CA ASP A 231 -6.57 27.64 27.64
C ASP A 231 -5.21 27.04 27.98
N THR A 232 -4.28 27.02 27.01
CA THR A 232 -2.89 26.59 27.23
C THR A 232 -2.24 27.41 28.37
N HIS A 233 -2.31 28.72 28.27
CA HIS A 233 -1.74 29.62 29.27
C HIS A 233 -2.31 29.37 30.67
N ASN A 234 -3.64 29.32 30.79
CA ASN A 234 -4.32 29.19 32.09
C ASN A 234 -3.97 27.84 32.72
N LEU A 235 -3.98 26.74 31.91
CA LEU A 235 -3.61 25.41 32.42
C LEU A 235 -2.16 25.35 32.94
N LEU A 236 -1.22 25.92 32.21
CA LEU A 236 0.19 25.95 32.61
C LEU A 236 0.42 26.87 33.80
N TYR A 237 -0.25 28.05 33.84
CA TYR A 237 -0.17 29.00 34.94
C TYR A 237 -0.68 28.41 36.26
N ASP A 238 -1.82 27.72 36.22
CA ASP A 238 -2.43 27.08 37.43
C ASP A 238 -1.53 25.96 37.99
N LEU A 239 -0.66 25.38 37.16
CA LEU A 239 0.33 24.40 37.58
C LEU A 239 1.66 25.00 38.03
N GLY A 240 1.77 26.34 38.05
CA GLY A 240 2.99 27.06 38.45
C GLY A 240 4.13 26.97 37.45
N LEU A 241 3.82 26.68 36.17
CA LEU A 241 4.80 26.69 35.07
C LEU A 241 5.06 28.12 34.59
N PRO A 242 6.27 28.42 34.12
CA PRO A 242 6.60 29.78 33.70
C PRO A 242 5.93 30.15 32.38
N VAL A 243 4.92 30.97 32.46
CA VAL A 243 4.21 31.55 31.29
C VAL A 243 4.20 33.08 31.42
N PRO A 244 4.10 33.85 30.33
CA PRO A 244 3.99 35.30 30.40
C PRO A 244 2.72 35.74 31.18
N GLN A 245 2.75 36.85 31.92
CA GLN A 245 1.53 37.40 32.45
C GLN A 245 0.62 37.86 31.31
N GLN A 246 -0.62 37.40 31.27
CA GLN A 246 -1.52 37.61 30.13
C GLN A 246 -2.84 38.25 30.57
N ARG A 247 -3.40 39.10 29.67
CA ARG A 247 -4.77 39.67 29.82
C ARG A 247 -5.45 39.67 28.46
N MET A 248 -6.65 39.14 28.38
CA MET A 248 -7.52 39.29 27.24
C MET A 248 -8.23 40.63 27.25
N VAL A 249 -8.25 41.32 26.11
CA VAL A 249 -8.81 42.66 25.95
C VAL A 249 -9.65 42.76 24.68
N TYR A 250 -10.66 43.62 24.71
CA TYR A 250 -11.65 43.79 23.63
C TYR A 250 -11.68 45.20 23.03
N ASN A 251 -10.91 46.15 23.59
CA ASN A 251 -10.80 47.51 23.11
C ASN A 251 -9.45 48.15 23.53
N LYS A 252 -9.03 49.21 22.83
CA LYS A 252 -7.78 49.93 23.07
C LYS A 252 -7.61 50.38 24.54
N LYS A 253 -8.66 50.95 25.16
CA LYS A 253 -8.57 51.41 26.55
C LYS A 253 -8.35 50.25 27.52
N ALA A 254 -8.88 49.07 27.22
CA ALA A 254 -8.63 47.88 28.00
C ALA A 254 -7.20 47.36 27.79
N ALA A 255 -6.64 47.44 26.55
CA ALA A 255 -5.29 47.08 26.24
C ALA A 255 -4.27 47.93 27.02
N VAL A 256 -4.43 49.23 26.98
CA VAL A 256 -3.56 50.13 27.75
C VAL A 256 -3.69 49.89 29.26
N ARG A 257 -4.86 49.64 29.80
CA ARG A 257 -5.03 49.28 31.22
C ARG A 257 -4.37 47.94 31.56
N ALA A 258 -4.48 46.95 30.68
CA ALA A 258 -3.86 45.67 30.86
C ALA A 258 -2.34 45.81 30.87
N ALA A 259 -1.75 46.53 29.92
CA ALA A 259 -0.31 46.81 29.85
C ALA A 259 0.21 47.49 31.12
N ARG A 260 -0.47 48.51 31.60
CA ARG A 260 -0.15 49.19 32.87
C ARG A 260 -0.26 48.26 34.09
N SER A 261 -1.20 47.31 34.08
CA SER A 261 -1.38 46.35 35.18
C SER A 261 -0.29 45.28 35.16
N ILE A 262 0.19 44.88 33.99
CA ILE A 262 1.31 43.92 33.79
C ILE A 262 2.59 44.59 34.30
N GLY A 263 2.84 45.82 33.93
CA GLY A 263 4.02 46.57 34.29
C GLY A 263 5.25 46.14 33.44
N GLY A 264 5.91 47.12 32.79
CA GLY A 264 7.04 46.88 31.88
C GLY A 264 6.62 46.75 30.41
N PRO A 265 7.52 46.40 29.53
CA PRO A 265 7.21 46.19 28.12
C PRO A 265 6.19 45.05 27.90
N VAL A 266 5.32 45.24 26.92
CA VAL A 266 4.28 44.25 26.60
C VAL A 266 4.30 43.82 25.16
N VAL A 267 3.71 42.66 24.90
CA VAL A 267 3.38 42.13 23.56
C VAL A 267 1.86 42.29 23.37
N VAL A 268 1.45 42.75 22.20
CA VAL A 268 0.04 42.77 21.77
C VAL A 268 -0.09 41.83 20.57
N LYS A 269 -1.00 40.85 20.66
CA LYS A 269 -1.18 39.85 19.61
C LYS A 269 -2.65 39.41 19.48
N PRO A 270 -3.12 38.99 18.31
CA PRO A 270 -4.44 38.36 18.19
C PRO A 270 -4.45 36.97 18.86
N LEU A 271 -5.61 36.53 19.36
CA LEU A 271 -5.79 35.23 19.99
C LEU A 271 -5.57 34.07 18.97
N ASP A 272 -6.07 34.26 17.75
CA ASP A 272 -6.27 33.21 16.75
C ASP A 272 -5.40 33.33 15.49
N ALA A 273 -4.39 34.20 15.46
CA ALA A 273 -3.47 34.30 14.32
C ALA A 273 -2.20 33.47 14.51
N ASN A 274 -1.73 32.89 13.40
CA ASN A 274 -0.52 32.05 13.33
C ASN A 274 0.64 32.75 12.60
N HIS A 275 1.86 32.24 12.75
CA HIS A 275 3.07 32.73 12.07
C HIS A 275 3.46 34.17 12.40
N GLY A 276 3.15 34.67 13.58
CA GLY A 276 3.55 36.01 14.04
C GLY A 276 2.80 37.17 13.35
N ARG A 277 1.70 36.91 12.63
CA ARG A 277 0.88 37.96 12.01
C ARG A 277 0.14 38.77 13.06
N GLY A 278 0.24 40.09 12.97
CA GLY A 278 -0.41 41.02 13.92
C GLY A 278 0.18 40.98 15.34
N VAL A 279 1.41 40.51 15.51
CA VAL A 279 2.12 40.51 16.79
C VAL A 279 3.07 41.71 16.84
N SER A 280 2.88 42.61 17.81
CA SER A 280 3.72 43.75 18.12
C SER A 280 4.38 43.54 19.49
N ILE A 281 5.68 43.68 19.56
CA ILE A 281 6.52 43.36 20.74
C ILE A 281 7.23 44.60 21.31
N ASP A 282 7.68 44.54 22.55
CA ASP A 282 8.44 45.54 23.25
C ASP A 282 7.72 46.94 23.33
N LEU A 283 6.45 46.91 23.61
CA LEU A 283 5.57 48.09 23.65
C LEU A 283 5.55 48.68 25.06
N ILE A 284 5.88 49.93 25.19
CA ILE A 284 5.91 50.63 26.48
C ILE A 284 4.90 51.79 26.53
N GLU A 285 4.79 52.51 25.43
CA GLU A 285 3.98 53.72 25.36
C GLU A 285 2.50 53.42 24.99
N ASP A 286 1.54 54.15 25.61
CA ASP A 286 0.13 53.96 25.35
C ASP A 286 -0.26 54.02 23.88
N ASN A 287 0.33 54.95 23.11
CA ASN A 287 0.08 55.09 21.69
C ASN A 287 0.57 53.91 20.85
N GLN A 288 1.70 53.29 21.24
CA GLN A 288 2.21 52.07 20.60
C GLN A 288 1.24 50.92 20.84
N ILE A 289 0.75 50.76 22.08
CA ILE A 289 -0.22 49.72 22.47
C ILE A 289 -1.54 49.86 21.73
N GLU A 290 -2.04 51.11 21.59
CA GLU A 290 -3.28 51.41 20.84
C GLU A 290 -3.15 51.08 19.35
N THR A 291 -1.99 51.39 18.75
CA THR A 291 -1.69 51.05 17.33
C THR A 291 -1.57 49.54 17.14
N ALA A 292 -0.84 48.89 18.02
CA ALA A 292 -0.65 47.44 18.00
C ALA A 292 -1.99 46.70 18.23
N PHE A 293 -2.89 47.26 19.01
CA PHE A 293 -4.25 46.70 19.15
C PHE A 293 -5.03 46.75 17.83
N ASP A 294 -4.93 47.81 17.04
CA ASP A 294 -5.59 47.90 15.74
C ASP A 294 -4.98 46.93 14.74
N GLU A 295 -3.63 46.83 14.69
CA GLU A 295 -2.91 45.84 13.84
C GLU A 295 -3.29 44.41 14.20
N ALA A 296 -3.28 44.07 15.48
CA ALA A 296 -3.67 42.75 15.94
C ALA A 296 -5.13 42.43 15.57
N ARG A 297 -6.02 43.40 15.60
CA ARG A 297 -7.43 43.25 15.24
C ARG A 297 -7.66 43.06 13.74
N GLU A 298 -6.85 43.66 12.90
CA GLU A 298 -6.92 43.50 11.43
C GLU A 298 -6.46 42.10 10.98
N HIS A 299 -5.55 41.48 11.72
CA HIS A 299 -4.96 40.19 11.39
C HIS A 299 -5.64 38.99 12.09
N GLY A 300 -6.45 39.22 13.11
CA GLY A 300 -7.23 38.19 13.82
C GLY A 300 -8.65 38.04 13.26
N ASN A 301 -9.24 36.86 13.42
CA ASN A 301 -10.62 36.57 13.02
C ASN A 301 -11.63 37.05 14.10
N GLY A 302 -11.17 37.40 15.28
CA GLY A 302 -11.95 37.59 16.45
C GLY A 302 -11.97 39.02 16.99
N ARG A 303 -12.68 39.17 18.08
CA ARG A 303 -12.76 40.39 18.85
C ARG A 303 -11.79 40.41 20.02
N SER A 304 -11.06 39.31 20.24
CA SER A 304 -10.20 39.06 21.39
C SER A 304 -8.74 39.28 21.05
N ILE A 305 -8.10 40.18 21.74
CA ILE A 305 -6.69 40.51 21.63
C ILE A 305 -6.01 40.20 22.96
N LEU A 306 -4.81 39.63 22.90
CA LEU A 306 -3.99 39.35 24.08
C LEU A 306 -2.96 40.45 24.31
N VAL A 307 -2.82 40.90 25.57
CA VAL A 307 -1.72 41.72 26.05
C VAL A 307 -0.93 40.89 27.03
N GLU A 308 0.35 40.67 26.75
CA GLU A 308 1.24 39.82 27.55
C GLU A 308 2.48 40.57 28.00
N SER A 309 3.12 40.12 29.11
CA SER A 309 4.43 40.62 29.49
C SER A 309 5.46 40.24 28.40
N PHE A 310 6.30 41.19 27.99
CA PHE A 310 7.38 40.92 27.09
C PHE A 310 8.48 40.12 27.81
N VAL A 311 8.87 38.98 27.23
CA VAL A 311 9.93 38.11 27.77
C VAL A 311 11.08 38.15 26.78
N THR A 312 12.28 38.46 27.30
CA THR A 312 13.53 38.43 26.53
C THR A 312 14.13 37.03 26.53
N GLY A 313 15.00 36.80 25.59
CA GLY A 313 15.77 35.54 25.53
C GLY A 313 15.81 34.94 24.14
N PHE A 314 16.62 33.87 24.05
CA PHE A 314 16.68 33.06 22.82
C PHE A 314 15.53 32.06 22.76
N ASP A 315 15.06 31.84 21.56
CA ASP A 315 13.96 30.93 21.27
C ASP A 315 14.48 29.48 21.18
N HIS A 316 13.92 28.61 22.04
CA HIS A 316 14.26 27.18 22.10
C HIS A 316 13.01 26.35 21.82
N ARG A 317 13.07 25.47 20.80
CA ARG A 317 12.12 24.38 20.62
C ARG A 317 12.54 23.17 21.44
N MET A 318 11.73 22.84 22.44
CA MET A 318 11.94 21.67 23.30
C MET A 318 10.94 20.58 22.89
N LEU A 319 11.42 19.45 22.34
CA LEU A 319 10.59 18.36 21.85
C LEU A 319 10.46 17.30 22.92
N VAL A 320 9.23 17.00 23.29
CA VAL A 320 8.87 15.96 24.26
C VAL A 320 8.09 14.86 23.55
N VAL A 321 8.51 13.60 23.75
CA VAL A 321 7.86 12.40 23.23
C VAL A 321 7.63 11.45 24.39
N ASN A 322 6.43 10.92 24.54
CA ASN A 322 6.06 10.01 25.63
C ASN A 322 6.44 10.53 27.02
N ASN A 323 6.20 11.82 27.26
CA ASN A 323 6.56 12.54 28.51
C ASN A 323 8.06 12.66 28.80
N GLU A 324 8.95 12.38 27.85
CA GLU A 324 10.40 12.56 27.99
C GLU A 324 10.91 13.63 27.02
N LEU A 325 11.75 14.54 27.48
CA LEU A 325 12.43 15.51 26.60
C LEU A 325 13.49 14.80 25.76
N VAL A 326 13.25 14.74 24.45
CA VAL A 326 14.11 14.01 23.50
C VAL A 326 15.08 14.90 22.74
N ALA A 327 14.73 16.17 22.52
CA ALA A 327 15.60 17.10 21.85
C ALA A 327 15.30 18.57 22.21
N VAL A 328 16.36 19.41 22.18
CA VAL A 328 16.27 20.85 22.33
C VAL A 328 17.04 21.53 21.21
N ALA A 329 16.40 22.44 20.50
CA ALA A 329 17.02 23.22 19.44
C ALA A 329 16.87 24.71 19.72
N LYS A 330 18.00 25.45 19.81
CA LYS A 330 18.00 26.90 19.81
C LYS A 330 17.74 27.35 18.38
N ARG A 331 16.65 28.06 18.16
CA ARG A 331 16.30 28.62 16.85
C ARG A 331 16.92 30.01 16.66
N VAL A 332 17.53 30.24 15.52
CA VAL A 332 18.16 31.53 15.17
C VAL A 332 17.49 32.08 13.92
N PRO A 333 16.98 33.33 13.95
CA PRO A 333 16.38 33.93 12.75
C PRO A 333 17.36 33.98 11.58
N GLY A 334 16.81 33.97 10.35
CA GLY A 334 17.64 34.14 9.16
C GLY A 334 18.48 35.42 9.21
N HIS A 335 19.80 35.29 9.09
CA HIS A 335 20.76 36.39 9.23
C HIS A 335 21.96 36.22 8.32
N VAL A 336 22.70 37.31 8.11
CA VAL A 336 24.03 37.30 7.52
C VAL A 336 25.02 37.88 8.51
N VAL A 337 26.30 37.46 8.39
CA VAL A 337 27.42 37.98 9.21
C VAL A 337 28.37 38.71 8.28
N GLY A 338 28.67 39.95 8.58
CA GLY A 338 29.61 40.79 7.83
C GLY A 338 31.02 40.20 7.85
N ASP A 339 31.71 40.29 6.73
CA ASP A 339 33.11 39.92 6.55
C ASP A 339 34.02 41.15 6.30
N GLY A 340 33.44 42.32 6.40
CA GLY A 340 34.13 43.60 6.13
C GLY A 340 34.44 43.86 4.65
N LYS A 341 33.93 43.08 3.71
CA LYS A 341 34.25 43.13 2.28
C LYS A 341 33.03 42.97 1.36
N SER A 342 32.18 42.02 1.64
CA SER A 342 31.04 41.65 0.79
C SER A 342 29.83 42.50 1.12
N THR A 343 29.01 42.81 0.11
CA THR A 343 27.69 43.43 0.31
C THR A 343 26.71 42.41 0.93
N ILE A 344 25.60 42.93 1.48
CA ILE A 344 24.57 42.08 2.05
C ILE A 344 24.03 41.07 1.02
N GLU A 345 23.84 41.50 -0.26
CA GLU A 345 23.42 40.58 -1.34
C GLU A 345 24.42 39.43 -1.54
N GLN A 346 25.72 39.79 -1.62
CA GLN A 346 26.78 38.77 -1.76
C GLN A 346 26.87 37.83 -0.54
N LEU A 347 26.67 38.37 0.67
CA LEU A 347 26.64 37.52 1.87
C LEU A 347 25.45 36.56 1.84
N ILE A 348 24.29 36.97 1.32
CA ILE A 348 23.14 36.08 1.13
C ILE A 348 23.44 34.97 0.10
N GLU A 349 24.12 35.32 -1.02
CA GLU A 349 24.57 34.32 -2.00
C GLU A 349 25.53 33.30 -1.38
N VAL A 350 26.48 33.77 -0.56
CA VAL A 350 27.40 32.90 0.18
C VAL A 350 26.66 31.99 1.13
N VAL A 351 25.68 32.50 1.90
CA VAL A 351 24.85 31.69 2.80
C VAL A 351 24.02 30.66 2.01
N ASN A 352 23.45 31.06 0.88
CA ASN A 352 22.63 30.19 0.03
C ASN A 352 23.46 29.17 -0.78
N SER A 353 24.78 29.37 -0.89
CA SER A 353 25.68 28.38 -1.51
C SER A 353 25.91 27.11 -0.66
N ASP A 354 25.45 27.09 0.61
CA ASP A 354 25.48 25.90 1.44
C ASP A 354 24.64 24.81 0.76
N PRO A 355 25.22 23.63 0.42
CA PRO A 355 24.53 22.56 -0.28
C PRO A 355 23.31 22.01 0.49
N ARG A 356 23.18 22.29 1.79
CA ARG A 356 22.02 21.94 2.63
C ARG A 356 20.86 22.92 2.46
N ARG A 357 21.03 24.07 1.75
CA ARG A 357 19.98 25.06 1.51
C ARG A 357 19.31 24.84 0.15
N GLY A 358 18.01 25.12 0.11
CA GLY A 358 17.19 25.01 -1.10
C GLY A 358 15.93 25.87 -1.03
N ILE A 359 15.10 25.82 -2.05
CA ILE A 359 13.84 26.56 -2.13
C ILE A 359 12.76 25.81 -1.32
N GLY A 360 12.06 26.49 -0.41
CA GLY A 360 10.96 25.92 0.38
C GLY A 360 11.42 24.78 1.31
N HIS A 361 10.95 23.56 1.05
CA HIS A 361 11.26 22.36 1.84
C HIS A 361 12.13 21.35 1.10
N GLU A 362 12.76 21.77 0.02
CA GLU A 362 13.59 20.96 -0.87
C GLU A 362 14.76 20.29 -0.16
N LYS A 363 15.42 21.06 0.68
CA LYS A 363 16.57 20.63 1.46
C LYS A 363 16.37 20.86 2.95
N VAL A 364 17.36 20.48 3.72
CA VAL A 364 17.37 20.61 5.18
C VAL A 364 17.20 22.04 5.64
N LEU A 365 17.80 23.01 4.94
CA LEU A 365 17.71 24.44 5.22
C LEU A 365 17.05 25.16 4.05
N THR A 366 16.34 26.25 4.35
CA THR A 366 15.69 27.10 3.34
C THR A 366 16.60 28.26 2.98
N ASN A 367 16.57 28.69 1.73
CA ASN A 367 17.32 29.86 1.27
C ASN A 367 16.84 31.13 1.97
N LEU A 368 17.78 32.07 2.15
CA LEU A 368 17.46 33.42 2.55
C LEU A 368 17.01 34.20 1.32
N GLU A 369 15.92 34.97 1.47
CA GLU A 369 15.38 35.81 0.40
C GLU A 369 15.34 37.28 0.83
N LEU A 370 15.61 38.21 -0.11
CA LEU A 370 15.39 39.64 0.06
C LEU A 370 13.94 39.99 -0.28
N ASP A 371 13.03 39.73 0.66
CA ASP A 371 11.63 40.08 0.55
C ASP A 371 11.27 41.38 1.30
N ALA A 372 10.00 41.73 1.32
CA ALA A 372 9.49 42.95 2.00
C ALA A 372 9.88 42.98 3.49
N GLN A 373 9.95 41.83 4.18
CA GLN A 373 10.35 41.75 5.60
C GLN A 373 11.86 42.04 5.75
N ALA A 374 12.69 41.44 4.90
CA ALA A 374 14.15 41.69 4.92
C ALA A 374 14.45 43.16 4.65
N PHE A 375 13.82 43.78 3.64
CA PHE A 375 14.01 45.20 3.35
C PHE A 375 13.57 46.09 4.52
N ARG A 376 12.47 45.80 5.18
CA ARG A 376 12.03 46.55 6.38
C ARG A 376 13.05 46.49 7.52
N LEU A 377 13.57 45.28 7.83
CA LEU A 377 14.57 45.10 8.89
C LEU A 377 15.90 45.78 8.54
N MET A 378 16.26 45.81 7.26
CA MET A 378 17.42 46.54 6.78
C MET A 378 17.25 48.07 6.91
N ASP A 379 16.05 48.59 6.59
CA ASP A 379 15.73 50.02 6.77
C ASP A 379 15.77 50.40 8.25
N GLU A 380 15.23 49.59 9.14
CA GLU A 380 15.28 49.76 10.60
C GLU A 380 16.74 49.77 11.12
N ALA A 381 17.60 48.93 10.52
CA ALA A 381 19.03 48.89 10.81
C ALA A 381 19.82 50.01 10.13
N GLY A 382 19.21 50.82 9.27
CA GLY A 382 19.84 51.92 8.53
C GLY A 382 20.79 51.45 7.43
N VAL A 383 20.58 50.25 6.85
CA VAL A 383 21.44 49.64 5.82
C VAL A 383 20.64 49.29 4.55
N LYS A 384 21.34 49.20 3.43
CA LYS A 384 20.76 48.78 2.12
C LYS A 384 21.41 47.48 1.66
N SER A 385 20.85 46.82 0.64
CA SER A 385 21.37 45.57 0.11
C SER A 385 22.80 45.60 -0.41
N ASP A 386 23.24 46.77 -0.88
CA ASP A 386 24.59 47.08 -1.33
C ASP A 386 25.58 47.49 -0.21
N THR A 387 25.12 47.56 1.05
CA THR A 387 25.95 47.96 2.20
C THR A 387 26.90 46.82 2.56
N VAL A 388 28.18 47.20 2.85
CA VAL A 388 29.16 46.27 3.40
C VAL A 388 29.11 46.35 4.91
N LEU A 389 28.80 45.24 5.56
CA LEU A 389 28.74 45.12 7.03
C LEU A 389 30.19 45.01 7.59
N SER A 390 30.40 45.54 8.80
CA SER A 390 31.65 45.33 9.51
C SER A 390 31.90 43.84 9.80
N ASP A 391 33.20 43.46 9.91
CA ASP A 391 33.57 42.09 10.25
C ASP A 391 32.96 41.67 11.57
N GLY A 392 32.23 40.51 11.56
CA GLY A 392 31.50 39.98 12.71
C GLY A 392 30.17 40.67 13.02
N GLN A 393 29.75 41.69 12.26
CA GLN A 393 28.45 42.33 12.44
C GLN A 393 27.32 41.44 11.95
N VAL A 394 26.39 41.06 12.85
CA VAL A 394 25.22 40.27 12.52
C VAL A 394 24.07 41.16 12.08
N LEU A 395 23.46 40.88 10.92
CA LEU A 395 22.24 41.51 10.44
C LEU A 395 21.15 40.46 10.30
N TYR A 396 20.08 40.57 11.09
CA TYR A 396 18.91 39.70 10.95
C TYR A 396 18.03 40.16 9.79
N LEU A 397 17.65 39.20 8.93
CA LEU A 397 16.75 39.39 7.79
C LEU A 397 15.33 38.88 8.05
N ARG A 398 15.13 38.29 9.21
CA ARG A 398 13.86 37.78 9.71
C ARG A 398 13.64 38.17 11.16
N SER A 399 12.41 38.51 11.53
CA SER A 399 12.05 38.79 12.93
C SER A 399 11.71 37.49 13.72
N THR A 400 11.46 36.39 13.03
CA THR A 400 11.12 35.10 13.63
C THR A 400 12.14 34.04 13.25
N ALA A 401 12.39 33.09 14.16
CA ALA A 401 13.40 32.05 13.98
C ALA A 401 12.87 30.81 13.27
N ASN A 402 12.01 30.98 12.24
CA ASN A 402 11.45 29.86 11.49
C ASN A 402 12.45 29.32 10.45
N LEU A 403 12.65 28.00 10.45
CA LEU A 403 13.51 27.32 9.47
C LEU A 403 12.97 27.46 8.04
N SER A 404 11.65 27.53 7.86
CA SER A 404 10.98 27.71 6.56
C SER A 404 11.25 29.08 5.90
N THR A 405 11.79 30.03 6.64
CA THR A 405 12.11 31.40 6.15
C THR A 405 13.61 31.68 6.21
N GLY A 406 14.45 30.64 6.22
CA GLY A 406 15.89 30.77 6.20
C GLY A 406 16.57 30.77 7.58
N GLY A 407 15.83 30.61 8.67
CA GLY A 407 16.36 30.42 10.01
C GLY A 407 17.23 29.16 10.15
N THR A 408 18.04 29.11 11.20
CA THR A 408 18.90 27.97 11.54
C THR A 408 18.55 27.40 12.92
N ALA A 409 19.07 26.21 13.22
CA ALA A 409 18.85 25.53 14.49
C ALA A 409 20.18 24.99 15.02
N ILE A 410 20.42 25.18 16.33
CA ILE A 410 21.60 24.68 17.04
C ILE A 410 21.11 23.65 18.06
N ASP A 411 21.68 22.44 18.04
CA ASP A 411 21.33 21.41 19.02
C ASP A 411 21.85 21.78 20.42
N MET A 412 20.96 21.83 21.40
CA MET A 412 21.25 22.15 22.80
C MET A 412 20.83 21.01 23.74
N THR A 413 20.52 19.85 23.23
CA THR A 413 19.90 18.73 23.98
C THR A 413 20.70 18.29 25.20
N ASP A 414 22.02 18.14 25.05
CA ASP A 414 22.87 17.63 26.12
C ASP A 414 23.23 18.71 27.18
N SER A 415 22.99 19.98 26.85
CA SER A 415 23.35 21.11 27.73
C SER A 415 22.18 21.73 28.48
N VAL A 416 20.94 21.25 28.22
CA VAL A 416 19.73 21.77 28.86
C VAL A 416 19.75 21.54 30.37
N HIS A 417 19.42 22.59 31.15
CA HIS A 417 19.36 22.49 32.63
C HIS A 417 18.23 21.54 33.05
N PRO A 418 18.42 20.71 34.09
CA PRO A 418 17.39 19.78 34.57
C PRO A 418 16.04 20.42 34.90
N ASP A 419 16.00 21.64 35.48
CA ASP A 419 14.75 22.35 35.73
C ASP A 419 13.99 22.72 34.46
N ASN A 420 14.72 23.08 33.39
CA ASN A 420 14.12 23.41 32.10
C ASN A 420 13.60 22.14 31.41
N ARG A 421 14.28 21.01 31.59
CA ARG A 421 13.79 19.68 31.17
C ARG A 421 12.49 19.33 31.87
N ASP A 422 12.48 19.31 33.22
CA ASP A 422 11.28 19.01 34.03
C ASP A 422 10.09 19.91 33.65
N MET A 423 10.37 21.20 33.45
CA MET A 423 9.36 22.18 33.02
C MET A 423 8.68 21.79 31.71
N ALA A 424 9.47 21.45 30.65
CA ALA A 424 8.95 21.08 29.35
C ALA A 424 8.17 19.74 29.41
N GLU A 425 8.68 18.73 30.11
CA GLU A 425 8.01 17.45 30.31
C GLU A 425 6.68 17.62 31.04
N ARG A 426 6.65 18.45 32.10
CA ARG A 426 5.41 18.77 32.85
C ARG A 426 4.41 19.54 32.01
N ALA A 427 4.86 20.46 31.16
CA ALA A 427 3.97 21.23 30.27
C ALA A 427 3.23 20.31 29.28
N ILE A 428 3.95 19.42 28.60
CA ILE A 428 3.37 18.46 27.64
C ILE A 428 2.43 17.48 28.35
N LYS A 429 2.85 16.96 29.51
CA LYS A 429 2.04 16.06 30.32
C LYS A 429 0.76 16.70 30.81
N ALA A 430 0.79 17.99 31.18
CA ALA A 430 -0.37 18.74 31.64
C ALA A 430 -1.42 18.91 30.54
N ILE A 431 -1.00 19.20 29.32
CA ILE A 431 -1.87 19.31 28.15
C ILE A 431 -2.38 17.92 27.69
N GLY A 432 -1.56 16.86 27.90
CA GLY A 432 -1.89 15.46 27.55
C GLY A 432 -1.51 15.08 26.14
N LEU A 433 -0.50 15.73 25.54
CA LEU A 433 0.07 15.36 24.25
C LEU A 433 1.07 14.21 24.42
N ASP A 434 1.05 13.27 23.50
CA ASP A 434 2.03 12.18 23.36
C ASP A 434 3.32 12.65 22.66
N VAL A 435 3.18 13.53 21.68
CA VAL A 435 4.26 14.25 21.00
C VAL A 435 3.94 15.74 21.06
N GLY A 436 4.82 16.53 21.66
CA GLY A 436 4.59 17.96 21.79
C GLY A 436 5.87 18.79 21.75
N GLY A 437 5.76 20.00 21.20
CA GLY A 437 6.86 20.95 21.13
C GLY A 437 6.57 22.17 22.02
N VAL A 438 7.44 22.43 22.97
CA VAL A 438 7.38 23.63 23.83
C VAL A 438 8.31 24.70 23.23
N ASP A 439 7.77 25.88 22.94
CA ASP A 439 8.52 27.06 22.60
C ASP A 439 8.85 27.83 23.86
N PHE A 440 10.12 27.89 24.19
CA PHE A 440 10.62 28.42 25.45
C PHE A 440 11.65 29.53 25.22
N LEU A 441 11.36 30.71 25.75
CA LEU A 441 12.28 31.87 25.74
C LEU A 441 13.13 31.89 27.02
N ILE A 442 14.44 31.88 26.88
CA ILE A 442 15.40 32.02 27.97
C ILE A 442 16.73 32.51 27.44
N ASP A 443 17.44 33.35 28.25
CA ASP A 443 18.75 33.90 27.85
C ASP A 443 19.83 32.81 27.75
N ASP A 444 19.77 31.81 28.65
CA ASP A 444 20.74 30.72 28.70
C ASP A 444 20.08 29.44 29.16
N ILE A 445 19.84 28.53 28.20
CA ILE A 445 19.15 27.23 28.44
C ILE A 445 19.93 26.30 29.37
N THR A 446 21.24 26.55 29.59
CA THR A 446 22.11 25.79 30.50
C THR A 446 21.90 26.17 31.97
N LYS A 447 21.13 27.23 32.23
CA LYS A 447 20.78 27.69 33.58
C LYS A 447 19.31 27.45 33.87
N SER A 448 18.99 27.35 35.16
CA SER A 448 17.62 27.18 35.61
C SER A 448 16.78 28.43 35.31
N TYR A 449 15.58 28.22 34.72
CA TYR A 449 14.61 29.31 34.54
C TYR A 449 14.16 29.92 35.89
N LYS A 450 14.31 29.17 37.01
CA LYS A 450 13.99 29.67 38.34
C LYS A 450 14.97 30.74 38.83
N ASP A 451 16.20 30.70 38.30
CA ASP A 451 17.27 31.62 38.67
C ASP A 451 17.38 32.83 37.79
N ILE A 452 17.22 32.64 36.46
CA ILE A 452 17.44 33.72 35.48
C ILE A 452 16.16 34.20 34.75
N GLY A 453 15.03 33.56 35.05
CA GLY A 453 13.79 33.81 34.31
C GLY A 453 13.69 32.99 33.02
N GLY A 454 12.56 33.11 32.36
CA GLY A 454 12.21 32.43 31.10
C GLY A 454 10.73 32.12 31.07
N ALA A 455 10.16 31.92 29.89
CA ALA A 455 8.74 31.60 29.78
C ALA A 455 8.41 30.71 28.59
N ILE A 456 7.43 29.83 28.79
CA ILE A 456 6.75 29.08 27.73
C ILE A 456 5.83 30.05 26.97
N VAL A 457 6.07 30.23 25.69
CA VAL A 457 5.26 31.15 24.87
C VAL A 457 4.23 30.42 24.01
N GLU A 458 4.47 29.15 23.70
CA GLU A 458 3.57 28.33 22.91
C GLU A 458 3.84 26.83 23.15
N VAL A 459 2.78 26.04 23.00
CA VAL A 459 2.88 24.56 22.92
C VAL A 459 2.27 24.08 21.61
N ASN A 460 2.98 23.24 20.89
CA ASN A 460 2.63 22.79 19.55
C ASN A 460 2.28 21.29 19.58
N ALA A 461 1.06 20.90 19.14
CA ALA A 461 0.60 19.52 19.05
C ALA A 461 1.19 18.76 17.84
N ALA A 462 1.65 19.47 16.82
CA ALA A 462 2.27 18.88 15.63
C ALA A 462 3.65 19.49 15.39
N PRO A 463 4.64 19.26 16.29
CA PRO A 463 5.94 19.89 16.18
C PRO A 463 6.74 19.37 14.99
N GLY A 464 7.38 20.28 14.22
CA GLY A 464 8.27 19.86 13.14
C GLY A 464 9.58 19.27 13.69
N PHE A 465 10.02 18.14 13.09
CA PHE A 465 11.24 17.43 13.52
C PHE A 465 12.51 17.89 12.80
N ARG A 466 12.37 18.62 11.69
CA ARG A 466 13.48 19.03 10.82
C ARG A 466 14.66 19.61 11.58
N MET A 467 14.42 20.50 12.53
CA MET A 467 15.46 21.18 13.32
C MET A 467 16.21 20.25 14.27
N HIS A 468 15.65 19.10 14.60
CA HIS A 468 16.25 18.13 15.52
C HIS A 468 16.96 17.00 14.76
N VAL A 469 16.36 16.51 13.65
CA VAL A 469 16.95 15.43 12.83
C VAL A 469 18.11 15.94 11.97
N ALA A 470 18.13 17.26 11.67
CA ALA A 470 19.17 17.86 10.86
C ALA A 470 19.42 19.31 11.32
N PRO A 471 20.01 19.52 12.51
CA PRO A 471 20.38 20.83 13.00
C PRO A 471 21.49 21.45 12.12
N SER A 472 21.55 22.81 12.09
CA SER A 472 22.63 23.54 11.39
C SER A 472 23.96 23.31 12.08
N GLU A 473 23.94 23.23 13.42
CA GLU A 473 25.09 23.01 14.28
C GLU A 473 24.75 22.04 15.40
N GLY A 474 25.70 21.19 15.80
CA GLY A 474 25.51 20.17 16.86
C GLY A 474 25.20 18.79 16.31
N THR A 475 24.56 17.94 17.12
CA THR A 475 24.34 16.52 16.84
C THR A 475 22.92 16.27 16.33
N PRO A 476 22.73 15.62 15.17
CA PRO A 476 21.40 15.11 14.75
C PRO A 476 20.80 14.17 15.79
N ARG A 477 19.51 14.33 16.10
CA ARG A 477 18.78 13.52 17.12
C ARG A 477 17.78 12.61 16.44
N ASP A 478 17.79 11.33 16.83
CA ASP A 478 16.79 10.35 16.38
C ASP A 478 15.46 10.52 17.15
N VAL A 479 14.80 11.66 16.89
CA VAL A 479 13.49 11.93 17.51
C VAL A 479 12.37 11.08 16.91
N SER A 480 12.51 10.74 15.63
CA SER A 480 11.54 9.92 14.92
C SER A 480 11.54 8.48 15.41
N GLY A 481 12.73 7.92 15.69
CA GLY A 481 12.85 6.60 16.33
C GLY A 481 12.18 6.56 17.69
N LYS A 482 12.28 7.62 18.50
CA LYS A 482 11.58 7.71 19.78
C LYS A 482 10.05 7.69 19.65
N VAL A 483 9.50 8.32 18.62
CA VAL A 483 8.06 8.27 18.31
C VAL A 483 7.64 6.85 17.87
N ILE A 484 8.43 6.24 17.00
CA ILE A 484 8.16 4.86 16.56
C ILE A 484 8.26 3.88 17.71
N ASP A 485 9.27 4.01 18.60
CA ASP A 485 9.42 3.17 19.81
C ASP A 485 8.29 3.38 20.83
N MET A 486 7.68 4.57 20.86
CA MET A 486 6.46 4.83 21.65
C MET A 486 5.25 4.11 21.07
N LEU A 487 5.05 4.19 19.73
CA LEU A 487 3.92 3.54 19.06
C LEU A 487 4.07 2.02 19.01
N PHE A 488 5.30 1.53 18.87
CA PHE A 488 5.66 0.11 18.81
C PHE A 488 6.80 -0.16 19.81
N PRO A 489 6.50 -0.36 21.09
CA PRO A 489 7.51 -0.74 22.08
C PRO A 489 8.29 -1.99 21.64
N VAL A 490 9.54 -2.08 22.05
CA VAL A 490 10.41 -3.21 21.69
C VAL A 490 9.76 -4.55 22.02
N GLY A 491 9.64 -5.42 21.03
CA GLY A 491 8.99 -6.74 21.15
C GLY A 491 7.48 -6.73 20.90
N SER A 492 6.86 -5.58 20.57
CA SER A 492 5.47 -5.57 20.12
C SER A 492 5.34 -6.08 18.68
N GLU A 493 4.22 -6.72 18.38
CA GLU A 493 3.89 -7.18 17.04
C GLU A 493 3.49 -5.98 16.16
N THR A 494 4.02 -5.95 14.94
CA THR A 494 3.75 -4.89 13.95
C THR A 494 3.05 -5.42 12.71
N ARG A 495 3.07 -6.74 12.51
CA ARG A 495 2.50 -7.44 11.36
C ARG A 495 1.51 -8.48 11.82
N ILE A 496 0.38 -8.57 11.15
CA ILE A 496 -0.47 -9.76 11.26
C ILE A 496 0.14 -10.89 10.44
N PRO A 497 0.00 -12.17 10.84
CA PRO A 497 0.45 -13.31 10.05
C PRO A 497 -0.20 -13.32 8.67
N ILE A 498 0.59 -13.60 7.63
CA ILE A 498 0.17 -13.64 6.21
C ILE A 498 0.40 -15.03 5.64
N ALA A 499 -0.68 -15.69 5.24
CA ALA A 499 -0.68 -16.90 4.44
C ALA A 499 -0.86 -16.56 2.97
N ALA A 500 0.12 -16.86 2.11
CA ALA A 500 0.06 -16.60 0.68
C ALA A 500 -0.15 -17.90 -0.10
N ILE A 501 -1.14 -17.95 -1.01
CA ILE A 501 -1.50 -19.17 -1.72
C ILE A 501 -1.54 -18.91 -3.22
N THR A 502 -0.75 -19.68 -3.98
CA THR A 502 -0.78 -19.68 -5.44
C THR A 502 -0.86 -21.12 -5.99
N GLY A 503 -1.05 -21.22 -7.27
CA GLY A 503 -1.19 -22.48 -8.00
C GLY A 503 -2.01 -22.28 -9.27
N THR A 504 -2.10 -23.27 -10.12
CA THR A 504 -3.04 -23.26 -11.24
C THR A 504 -4.43 -23.52 -10.72
N ASN A 505 -4.66 -24.63 -10.00
CA ASN A 505 -5.92 -25.05 -9.44
C ASN A 505 -5.87 -25.15 -7.90
N GLY A 506 -7.01 -25.16 -7.25
CA GLY A 506 -7.16 -25.37 -5.80
C GLY A 506 -7.00 -24.12 -4.91
N LYS A 507 -6.51 -23.00 -5.44
CA LYS A 507 -6.23 -21.77 -4.66
C LYS A 507 -7.38 -21.32 -3.78
N THR A 508 -8.53 -21.07 -4.36
CA THR A 508 -9.72 -20.55 -3.65
C THR A 508 -10.20 -21.54 -2.58
N THR A 509 -10.25 -22.84 -2.90
CA THR A 509 -10.68 -23.87 -1.96
C THR A 509 -9.70 -23.99 -0.78
N THR A 510 -8.39 -24.03 -1.06
CA THR A 510 -7.35 -24.07 -0.02
C THR A 510 -7.38 -22.81 0.85
N SER A 511 -7.52 -21.62 0.25
CA SER A 511 -7.64 -20.35 0.97
C SER A 511 -8.84 -20.34 1.90
N ARG A 512 -9.99 -20.84 1.44
CA ARG A 512 -11.21 -20.93 2.24
C ARG A 512 -11.12 -21.97 3.34
N MET A 513 -10.53 -23.15 3.07
CA MET A 513 -10.25 -24.16 4.10
C MET A 513 -9.33 -23.61 5.19
N LEU A 514 -8.23 -23.01 4.81
CA LEU A 514 -7.30 -22.38 5.76
C LEU A 514 -7.99 -21.26 6.55
N GLY A 515 -8.69 -20.36 5.86
CA GLY A 515 -9.45 -19.28 6.51
C GLY A 515 -10.48 -19.81 7.50
N HIS A 516 -11.15 -20.93 7.18
CA HIS A 516 -12.09 -21.57 8.09
C HIS A 516 -11.38 -22.20 9.31
N ILE A 517 -10.25 -22.87 9.12
CA ILE A 517 -9.43 -23.41 10.23
C ILE A 517 -8.99 -22.28 11.16
N MET A 518 -8.44 -21.19 10.61
CA MET A 518 -7.98 -20.04 11.41
C MET A 518 -9.12 -19.35 12.15
N LYS A 519 -10.27 -19.19 11.50
CA LYS A 519 -11.47 -18.63 12.12
C LYS A 519 -11.98 -19.51 13.27
N THR A 520 -12.05 -20.82 13.08
CA THR A 520 -12.47 -21.75 14.15
C THR A 520 -11.46 -21.85 15.29
N SER A 521 -10.20 -21.47 15.03
CA SER A 521 -9.14 -21.30 16.03
C SER A 521 -9.20 -19.96 16.76
N GLY A 522 -10.14 -19.07 16.40
CA GLY A 522 -10.39 -17.80 17.10
C GLY A 522 -9.84 -16.55 16.42
N SER A 523 -9.27 -16.66 15.21
CA SER A 523 -8.74 -15.50 14.47
C SER A 523 -9.83 -14.76 13.71
N ILE A 524 -9.70 -13.44 13.61
CA ILE A 524 -10.48 -12.60 12.69
C ILE A 524 -9.76 -12.56 11.35
N VAL A 525 -10.22 -13.41 10.44
CA VAL A 525 -9.56 -13.63 9.16
C VAL A 525 -9.96 -12.61 8.11
N GLY A 526 -8.97 -11.91 7.54
CA GLY A 526 -9.09 -11.18 6.29
C GLY A 526 -8.62 -12.06 5.13
N MET A 527 -9.43 -12.20 4.07
CA MET A 527 -9.12 -13.09 2.96
C MET A 527 -9.37 -12.41 1.61
N THR A 528 -8.42 -12.56 0.69
CA THR A 528 -8.60 -12.21 -0.72
C THR A 528 -8.89 -13.47 -1.53
N SER A 529 -9.79 -13.36 -2.51
CA SER A 529 -10.10 -14.48 -3.42
C SER A 529 -10.58 -13.98 -4.79
N THR A 530 -10.76 -14.90 -5.73
CA THR A 530 -11.27 -14.61 -7.09
C THR A 530 -12.71 -14.06 -7.11
N ASP A 531 -13.47 -14.20 -6.06
CA ASP A 531 -14.84 -13.70 -5.96
C ASP A 531 -15.01 -12.52 -4.99
N GLY A 532 -13.98 -12.18 -4.21
CA GLY A 532 -14.02 -10.99 -3.37
C GLY A 532 -12.98 -10.90 -2.27
N VAL A 533 -13.10 -9.83 -1.48
CA VAL A 533 -12.44 -9.66 -0.17
C VAL A 533 -13.44 -10.02 0.91
N TYR A 534 -13.02 -10.86 1.84
CA TYR A 534 -13.81 -11.30 3.00
C TYR A 534 -13.14 -10.86 4.30
N VAL A 535 -13.93 -10.38 5.24
CA VAL A 535 -13.48 -10.09 6.61
C VAL A 535 -14.39 -10.86 7.56
N ASP A 536 -13.81 -11.69 8.40
CA ASP A 536 -14.51 -12.61 9.31
C ASP A 536 -15.59 -13.48 8.61
N GLY A 537 -15.30 -13.92 7.39
CA GLY A 537 -16.22 -14.73 6.57
C GLY A 537 -17.33 -13.94 5.86
N LYS A 538 -17.38 -12.61 6.03
CA LYS A 538 -18.37 -11.74 5.36
C LYS A 538 -17.75 -11.09 4.13
N LEU A 539 -18.47 -11.13 3.00
CA LEU A 539 -18.04 -10.47 1.76
C LEU A 539 -18.06 -8.94 1.93
N SER A 540 -16.89 -8.31 1.88
CA SER A 540 -16.74 -6.87 1.98
C SER A 540 -16.65 -6.17 0.61
N VAL A 541 -15.93 -6.79 -0.34
CA VAL A 541 -15.77 -6.26 -1.71
C VAL A 541 -15.94 -7.41 -2.69
N LYS A 542 -16.84 -7.28 -3.67
CA LYS A 542 -17.10 -8.30 -4.70
C LYS A 542 -16.21 -8.07 -5.93
N GLY A 543 -15.70 -9.13 -6.52
CA GLY A 543 -14.94 -9.16 -7.77
C GLY A 543 -13.66 -9.98 -7.68
N ASP A 544 -12.90 -10.06 -8.77
CA ASP A 544 -11.57 -10.72 -8.75
C ASP A 544 -10.60 -9.88 -7.92
N MET A 545 -10.36 -10.34 -6.70
CA MET A 545 -9.60 -9.66 -5.67
C MET A 545 -8.28 -10.40 -5.34
N THR A 546 -7.61 -10.95 -6.35
CA THR A 546 -6.34 -11.71 -6.21
C THR A 546 -5.09 -10.87 -6.50
N GLY A 547 -5.22 -9.55 -6.47
CA GLY A 547 -4.14 -8.59 -6.75
C GLY A 547 -3.70 -7.76 -5.54
N PRO A 548 -2.71 -6.85 -5.72
CA PRO A 548 -2.10 -6.11 -4.62
C PRO A 548 -3.06 -5.14 -3.92
N THR A 549 -3.98 -4.51 -4.64
CA THR A 549 -4.97 -3.60 -4.03
C THR A 549 -5.84 -4.32 -3.01
N SER A 550 -6.24 -5.55 -3.33
CA SER A 550 -7.05 -6.38 -2.43
C SER A 550 -6.29 -6.79 -1.18
N ALA A 551 -5.01 -7.14 -1.34
CA ALA A 551 -4.13 -7.42 -0.20
C ALA A 551 -4.03 -6.20 0.74
N GLN A 552 -3.87 -4.99 0.18
CA GLN A 552 -3.84 -3.77 0.97
C GLN A 552 -5.17 -3.49 1.69
N ILE A 553 -6.34 -3.84 1.10
CA ILE A 553 -7.64 -3.71 1.79
C ILE A 553 -7.63 -4.54 3.08
N VAL A 554 -7.18 -5.79 3.01
CA VAL A 554 -7.09 -6.68 4.17
C VAL A 554 -6.09 -6.15 5.21
N LEU A 555 -4.88 -5.73 4.78
CA LEU A 555 -3.83 -5.25 5.67
C LEU A 555 -4.14 -3.90 6.33
N ARG A 556 -5.10 -3.15 5.77
CA ARG A 556 -5.57 -1.87 6.31
C ARG A 556 -6.78 -2.00 7.24
N ASP A 557 -7.42 -3.16 7.30
CA ASP A 557 -8.59 -3.36 8.16
C ASP A 557 -8.14 -3.58 9.62
N PRO A 558 -8.52 -2.69 10.56
CA PRO A 558 -8.04 -2.75 11.94
C PRO A 558 -8.63 -3.92 12.73
N SER A 559 -9.65 -4.61 12.23
CA SER A 559 -10.22 -5.78 12.90
C SER A 559 -9.48 -7.09 12.57
N VAL A 560 -8.76 -7.12 11.44
CA VAL A 560 -8.10 -8.33 10.95
C VAL A 560 -6.85 -8.63 11.77
N ASP A 561 -6.72 -9.88 12.22
CA ASP A 561 -5.54 -10.38 12.93
C ASP A 561 -4.83 -11.55 12.24
N PHE A 562 -5.41 -12.07 11.15
CA PHE A 562 -4.81 -13.09 10.29
C PHE A 562 -5.21 -12.86 8.83
N ALA A 563 -4.25 -12.90 7.90
CA ALA A 563 -4.48 -12.65 6.47
C ALA A 563 -4.27 -13.91 5.63
N VAL A 564 -5.25 -14.23 4.76
CA VAL A 564 -5.14 -15.29 3.74
C VAL A 564 -5.19 -14.63 2.37
N MET A 565 -4.07 -14.69 1.64
CA MET A 565 -3.87 -14.01 0.36
C MET A 565 -3.88 -15.01 -0.79
N GLU A 566 -5.04 -15.21 -1.43
CA GLU A 566 -5.09 -15.90 -2.72
C GLU A 566 -4.41 -15.02 -3.76
N THR A 567 -3.41 -15.57 -4.47
CA THR A 567 -2.61 -14.84 -5.45
C THR A 567 -2.68 -15.52 -6.81
N ALA A 568 -3.31 -14.86 -7.76
CA ALA A 568 -3.41 -15.32 -9.14
C ALA A 568 -2.28 -14.75 -10.02
N ARG A 569 -1.93 -15.49 -11.07
CA ARG A 569 -0.96 -15.11 -12.10
C ARG A 569 -1.19 -13.69 -12.65
N GLY A 570 -2.45 -13.34 -12.94
CA GLY A 570 -2.81 -12.06 -13.54
C GLY A 570 -2.43 -10.86 -12.65
N GLY A 571 -2.59 -10.99 -11.33
CA GLY A 571 -2.17 -9.98 -10.36
C GLY A 571 -0.66 -9.81 -10.35
N LEU A 572 0.09 -10.92 -10.29
CA LEU A 572 1.56 -10.92 -10.29
C LEU A 572 2.15 -10.26 -11.54
N LEU A 573 1.63 -10.59 -12.72
CA LEU A 573 2.12 -10.04 -13.99
C LEU A 573 1.77 -8.56 -14.20
N ARG A 574 0.68 -8.08 -13.61
CA ARG A 574 0.25 -6.68 -13.77
C ARG A 574 0.85 -5.74 -12.73
N SER A 575 0.96 -6.19 -11.48
CA SER A 575 1.25 -5.26 -10.37
C SER A 575 2.03 -5.88 -9.20
N GLY A 576 2.40 -7.17 -9.26
CA GLY A 576 3.15 -7.86 -8.19
C GLY A 576 2.32 -8.16 -6.94
N LEU A 577 3.00 -8.36 -5.80
CA LEU A 577 2.39 -8.58 -4.50
C LEU A 577 2.05 -7.26 -3.82
N GLY A 578 0.98 -7.24 -3.02
CA GLY A 578 0.57 -6.07 -2.22
C GLY A 578 1.20 -6.00 -0.82
N TYR A 579 2.18 -6.84 -0.55
CA TYR A 579 2.93 -6.95 0.70
C TYR A 579 4.39 -7.31 0.40
N GLN A 580 5.30 -7.00 1.32
CA GLN A 580 6.73 -7.24 1.13
C GLN A 580 7.11 -8.71 1.32
N ARG A 581 6.49 -9.37 2.33
CA ARG A 581 6.74 -10.77 2.70
C ARG A 581 5.49 -11.42 3.28
N SER A 582 5.44 -12.75 3.20
CA SER A 582 4.48 -13.59 3.89
C SER A 582 5.19 -14.47 4.93
N ASP A 583 4.46 -14.96 5.92
CA ASP A 583 5.02 -15.90 6.90
C ASP A 583 5.03 -17.31 6.31
N VAL A 584 3.90 -17.75 5.77
CA VAL A 584 3.76 -19.05 5.11
C VAL A 584 3.26 -18.87 3.69
N ALA A 585 3.95 -19.44 2.72
CA ALA A 585 3.50 -19.46 1.32
C ALA A 585 3.29 -20.90 0.80
N ALA A 586 2.29 -21.07 -0.05
CA ALA A 586 2.04 -22.35 -0.71
C ALA A 586 1.97 -22.20 -2.23
N CYS A 587 2.59 -23.16 -2.95
CA CYS A 587 2.36 -23.39 -4.37
C CYS A 587 1.73 -24.79 -4.55
N LEU A 588 0.45 -24.80 -4.97
CA LEU A 588 -0.34 -26.01 -5.02
C LEU A 588 -0.01 -26.90 -6.22
N ASN A 589 0.17 -26.30 -7.38
CA ASN A 589 0.50 -26.96 -8.65
C ASN A 589 0.82 -25.94 -9.73
N VAL A 590 1.54 -26.39 -10.77
CA VAL A 590 1.82 -25.58 -11.97
C VAL A 590 1.50 -26.43 -13.19
N THR A 591 0.34 -26.18 -13.79
CA THR A 591 -0.12 -26.90 -14.99
C THR A 591 -0.50 -25.89 -16.08
N SER A 592 -0.69 -26.37 -17.31
CA SER A 592 -1.07 -25.54 -18.46
C SER A 592 -2.36 -24.78 -18.17
N ASP A 593 -2.24 -23.44 -18.12
CA ASP A 593 -3.38 -22.53 -17.98
C ASP A 593 -2.99 -21.11 -18.42
N HIS A 594 -3.82 -20.47 -19.23
CA HIS A 594 -3.57 -19.12 -19.75
C HIS A 594 -2.25 -18.95 -20.51
N LEU A 595 -1.69 -19.98 -21.11
CA LEU A 595 -0.49 -19.89 -21.94
C LEU A 595 -0.78 -19.05 -23.20
N GLY A 596 0.27 -18.35 -23.70
CA GLY A 596 0.13 -17.38 -24.81
C GLY A 596 -0.37 -16.00 -24.38
N LEU A 597 -0.67 -15.77 -23.10
CA LEU A 597 -1.18 -14.49 -22.60
C LEU A 597 -0.17 -13.80 -21.69
N GLY A 598 -0.01 -12.47 -21.86
CA GLY A 598 0.84 -11.65 -20.99
C GLY A 598 2.31 -12.00 -21.01
N GLY A 599 2.82 -12.56 -22.12
CA GLY A 599 4.24 -12.95 -22.31
C GLY A 599 4.63 -14.26 -21.63
N VAL A 600 3.68 -15.10 -21.21
CA VAL A 600 3.90 -16.42 -20.63
C VAL A 600 3.43 -17.48 -21.62
N ASN A 601 4.35 -18.19 -22.25
CA ASN A 601 4.07 -19.13 -23.34
C ASN A 601 4.28 -20.60 -22.94
N THR A 602 5.04 -20.84 -21.88
CA THR A 602 5.38 -22.18 -21.39
C THR A 602 5.00 -22.37 -19.92
N VAL A 603 4.90 -23.62 -19.49
CA VAL A 603 4.66 -23.98 -18.08
C VAL A 603 5.85 -23.57 -17.20
N ASP A 604 7.08 -23.65 -17.72
CA ASP A 604 8.29 -23.20 -17.02
C ASP A 604 8.23 -21.69 -16.72
N GLU A 605 7.83 -20.87 -17.70
CA GLU A 605 7.63 -19.44 -17.51
C GLU A 605 6.51 -19.15 -16.49
N LEU A 606 5.43 -19.94 -16.53
CA LEU A 606 4.35 -19.86 -15.54
C LEU A 606 4.84 -20.22 -14.14
N ALA A 607 5.73 -21.20 -14.00
CA ALA A 607 6.36 -21.56 -12.73
C ALA A 607 7.19 -20.40 -12.18
N VAL A 608 7.96 -19.69 -13.01
CA VAL A 608 8.72 -18.48 -12.60
C VAL A 608 7.80 -17.39 -12.06
N VAL A 609 6.63 -17.16 -12.69
CA VAL A 609 5.65 -16.18 -12.19
C VAL A 609 5.11 -16.59 -10.82
N LYS A 610 4.71 -17.85 -10.64
CA LYS A 610 4.14 -18.32 -9.35
C LYS A 610 5.18 -18.38 -8.23
N ARG A 611 6.45 -18.62 -8.58
CA ARG A 611 7.58 -18.69 -7.66
C ARG A 611 7.76 -17.40 -6.84
N VAL A 612 7.36 -16.24 -7.37
CA VAL A 612 7.38 -14.95 -6.64
C VAL A 612 6.66 -15.07 -5.29
N VAL A 613 5.56 -15.81 -5.21
CA VAL A 613 4.83 -16.04 -3.95
C VAL A 613 5.65 -16.88 -2.98
N VAL A 614 6.31 -17.91 -3.48
CA VAL A 614 7.19 -18.80 -2.68
C VAL A 614 8.41 -18.03 -2.17
N GLU A 615 9.04 -17.21 -3.02
CA GLU A 615 10.20 -16.39 -2.67
C GLU A 615 9.87 -15.31 -1.62
N SER A 616 8.58 -14.95 -1.45
CA SER A 616 8.15 -13.97 -0.45
C SER A 616 8.00 -14.53 0.96
N ALA A 617 8.09 -15.86 1.14
CA ALA A 617 7.91 -16.52 2.43
C ALA A 617 9.16 -16.40 3.31
N ASN A 618 8.95 -16.11 4.60
CA ASN A 618 10.04 -16.04 5.57
C ASN A 618 10.14 -17.28 6.47
N ASP A 619 9.00 -17.83 6.94
CA ASP A 619 9.01 -18.93 7.89
C ASP A 619 8.90 -20.29 7.17
N THR A 620 7.82 -20.54 6.43
CA THR A 620 7.59 -21.85 5.83
C THR A 620 7.09 -21.73 4.40
N VAL A 621 7.63 -22.59 3.52
CA VAL A 621 7.04 -22.86 2.21
C VAL A 621 6.39 -24.24 2.19
N VAL A 622 5.14 -24.29 1.69
CA VAL A 622 4.37 -25.53 1.57
C VAL A 622 4.25 -25.87 0.09
N LEU A 623 4.93 -26.94 -0.35
CA LEU A 623 5.15 -27.24 -1.76
C LEU A 623 4.63 -28.61 -2.13
N ASN A 624 4.01 -28.72 -3.31
CA ASN A 624 3.58 -29.99 -3.88
C ASN A 624 4.77 -30.82 -4.34
N ALA A 625 5.04 -31.92 -3.68
CA ALA A 625 6.13 -32.82 -4.07
C ALA A 625 5.78 -33.68 -5.32
N ASP A 626 4.48 -33.83 -5.61
CA ASP A 626 4.01 -34.58 -6.77
C ASP A 626 4.00 -33.74 -8.07
N ASP A 627 4.41 -32.45 -7.98
CA ASP A 627 4.55 -31.52 -9.11
C ASP A 627 6.01 -31.05 -9.21
N ASP A 628 6.68 -31.41 -10.31
CA ASP A 628 8.10 -31.14 -10.52
C ASP A 628 8.46 -29.64 -10.47
N HIS A 629 7.58 -28.77 -10.95
CA HIS A 629 7.82 -27.32 -10.90
C HIS A 629 7.72 -26.80 -9.47
N CYS A 630 6.70 -27.23 -8.71
CA CYS A 630 6.56 -26.86 -7.29
C CYS A 630 7.71 -27.40 -6.46
N LEU A 631 8.11 -28.66 -6.68
CA LEU A 631 9.20 -29.30 -5.97
C LEU A 631 10.51 -28.50 -6.09
N ARG A 632 10.81 -28.02 -7.30
CA ARG A 632 12.04 -27.24 -7.60
C ARG A 632 12.01 -25.82 -7.03
N MET A 633 10.84 -25.28 -6.66
CA MET A 633 10.75 -23.95 -6.05
C MET A 633 11.43 -23.86 -4.68
N ALA A 634 11.63 -25.00 -4.01
CA ALA A 634 12.33 -25.05 -2.73
C ALA A 634 13.75 -24.45 -2.79
N ASP A 635 14.46 -24.61 -3.92
CA ASP A 635 15.82 -24.09 -4.12
C ASP A 635 15.89 -22.55 -4.22
N PHE A 636 14.77 -21.91 -4.49
CA PHE A 636 14.65 -20.45 -4.62
C PHE A 636 14.06 -19.79 -3.37
N SER A 637 13.58 -20.55 -2.41
CA SER A 637 13.02 -20.04 -1.19
C SER A 637 14.09 -19.70 -0.15
N HIS A 638 13.88 -18.61 0.56
CA HIS A 638 14.69 -18.21 1.72
C HIS A 638 13.98 -18.50 3.05
N ALA A 639 12.80 -19.16 3.01
CA ALA A 639 12.07 -19.54 4.21
C ALA A 639 12.88 -20.53 5.07
N GLU A 640 12.72 -20.41 6.39
CA GLU A 640 13.43 -21.24 7.37
C GLU A 640 13.05 -22.74 7.26
N ASN A 641 11.80 -23.01 6.83
CA ASN A 641 11.25 -24.35 6.78
C ASN A 641 10.67 -24.69 5.40
N ILE A 642 10.81 -25.95 5.00
CA ILE A 642 10.14 -26.53 3.85
C ILE A 642 9.17 -27.59 4.35
N CYS A 643 7.90 -27.51 3.92
CA CYS A 643 6.88 -28.52 4.16
C CYS A 643 6.45 -29.10 2.81
N TYR A 644 6.77 -30.33 2.54
CA TYR A 644 6.29 -31.02 1.34
C TYR A 644 4.92 -31.65 1.55
N VAL A 645 4.05 -31.53 0.54
CA VAL A 645 2.76 -32.20 0.48
C VAL A 645 2.82 -33.24 -0.62
N THR A 646 2.47 -34.50 -0.31
CA THR A 646 2.43 -35.59 -1.30
C THR A 646 1.24 -36.53 -1.07
N MET A 647 0.59 -36.91 -2.18
CA MET A 647 -0.46 -37.93 -2.23
C MET A 647 0.14 -39.35 -2.29
N ASN A 648 1.47 -39.46 -2.47
CA ASN A 648 2.20 -40.67 -2.59
C ASN A 648 3.08 -40.93 -1.36
N SER A 649 2.65 -41.81 -0.45
CA SER A 649 3.43 -42.19 0.74
C SER A 649 4.82 -42.78 0.44
N GLU A 650 5.04 -43.23 -0.78
CA GLU A 650 6.29 -43.84 -1.22
C GLU A 650 7.22 -42.86 -1.95
N HIS A 651 6.89 -41.53 -1.95
CA HIS A 651 7.68 -40.51 -2.63
C HIS A 651 9.11 -40.43 -2.07
N GLY A 652 10.10 -40.77 -2.89
CA GLY A 652 11.51 -40.97 -2.46
C GLY A 652 12.11 -39.74 -1.78
N LEU A 653 11.99 -38.55 -2.40
CA LEU A 653 12.55 -37.31 -1.83
C LEU A 653 11.85 -36.94 -0.50
N VAL A 654 10.54 -37.06 -0.41
CA VAL A 654 9.79 -36.74 0.83
C VAL A 654 10.19 -37.67 1.97
N LYS A 655 10.44 -38.97 1.67
CA LYS A 655 10.95 -39.93 2.68
C LYS A 655 12.33 -39.53 3.19
N GLU A 656 13.24 -39.09 2.33
CA GLU A 656 14.57 -38.61 2.75
C GLU A 656 14.45 -37.29 3.53
N HIS A 657 13.56 -36.41 3.11
CA HIS A 657 13.28 -35.16 3.81
C HIS A 657 12.76 -35.39 5.27
N ILE A 658 11.82 -36.32 5.43
CA ILE A 658 11.29 -36.73 6.75
C ILE A 658 12.40 -37.36 7.60
N ARG A 659 13.26 -38.23 7.01
CA ARG A 659 14.42 -38.84 7.72
C ARG A 659 15.41 -37.79 8.20
N ALA A 660 15.58 -36.73 7.44
CA ALA A 660 16.42 -35.58 7.80
C ALA A 660 15.79 -34.67 8.87
N GLY A 661 14.56 -34.95 9.32
CA GLY A 661 13.82 -34.13 10.28
C GLY A 661 12.91 -33.08 9.62
N GLY A 662 12.83 -33.05 8.29
CA GLY A 662 11.99 -32.07 7.57
C GLY A 662 10.49 -32.31 7.74
N ARG A 663 9.71 -31.25 7.52
CA ARG A 663 8.25 -31.28 7.64
C ARG A 663 7.58 -31.78 6.37
N ALA A 664 6.58 -32.64 6.50
CA ALA A 664 5.77 -33.09 5.36
C ALA A 664 4.33 -33.41 5.77
N VAL A 665 3.40 -33.23 4.83
CA VAL A 665 2.02 -33.74 4.92
C VAL A 665 1.86 -34.85 3.88
N VAL A 666 1.57 -36.04 4.34
CA VAL A 666 1.55 -37.25 3.51
C VAL A 666 0.14 -37.90 3.59
N LEU A 667 -0.37 -38.36 2.44
CA LEU A 667 -1.56 -39.16 2.39
C LEU A 667 -1.16 -40.65 2.53
N GLU A 668 -1.50 -41.24 3.67
CA GLU A 668 -1.17 -42.62 3.96
C GLU A 668 -2.38 -43.54 3.74
N LYS A 669 -2.18 -44.63 3.01
CA LYS A 669 -3.20 -45.65 2.79
C LYS A 669 -3.34 -46.55 4.00
N GLY A 670 -4.54 -46.61 4.59
CA GLY A 670 -4.85 -47.46 5.71
C GLY A 670 -6.00 -48.41 5.43
N MET A 671 -6.28 -49.34 6.37
CA MET A 671 -7.40 -50.31 6.23
C MET A 671 -8.78 -49.63 6.25
N ASN A 672 -8.89 -48.46 6.84
CA ASN A 672 -10.13 -47.69 7.00
C ASN A 672 -10.24 -46.48 6.04
N GLY A 673 -9.42 -46.42 5.00
CA GLY A 673 -9.35 -45.31 4.05
C GLY A 673 -8.00 -44.62 4.08
N ASP A 674 -7.91 -43.40 3.48
CA ASP A 674 -6.70 -42.62 3.37
C ASP A 674 -6.60 -41.62 4.54
N MET A 675 -5.44 -41.60 5.22
CA MET A 675 -5.16 -40.75 6.39
C MET A 675 -4.25 -39.59 5.99
N ILE A 676 -4.65 -38.39 6.30
CA ILE A 676 -3.77 -37.21 6.26
C ILE A 676 -2.89 -37.25 7.48
N THR A 677 -1.57 -37.28 7.28
CA THR A 677 -0.57 -37.39 8.36
C THR A 677 0.49 -36.28 8.21
N ILE A 678 0.84 -35.62 9.30
CA ILE A 678 1.97 -34.69 9.38
C ILE A 678 3.19 -35.43 9.93
N TYR A 679 4.33 -35.20 9.29
CA TYR A 679 5.64 -35.54 9.79
C TYR A 679 6.39 -34.25 10.12
N ASP A 680 6.98 -34.15 11.30
CA ASP A 680 7.82 -33.02 11.71
C ASP A 680 8.85 -33.49 12.75
N ASN A 681 10.13 -33.21 12.51
CA ASN A 681 11.24 -33.63 13.38
C ASN A 681 11.21 -35.13 13.75
N GLY A 682 10.88 -35.99 12.80
CA GLY A 682 10.77 -37.44 12.98
C GLY A 682 9.51 -37.91 13.76
N THR A 683 8.62 -36.98 14.13
CA THR A 683 7.35 -37.29 14.78
C THR A 683 6.28 -37.56 13.72
N HIS A 684 5.55 -38.66 13.88
CA HIS A 684 4.43 -39.07 13.05
C HIS A 684 3.10 -38.67 13.70
N MET A 685 2.33 -37.82 13.10
CA MET A 685 1.13 -37.20 13.65
C MET A 685 -0.07 -37.41 12.72
N PRO A 686 -0.88 -38.48 12.89
CA PRO A 686 -2.13 -38.66 12.14
C PRO A 686 -3.11 -37.51 12.45
N VAL A 687 -3.60 -36.86 11.40
CA VAL A 687 -4.54 -35.73 11.51
C VAL A 687 -5.97 -36.21 11.40
N LEU A 688 -6.39 -36.66 10.21
CA LEU A 688 -7.77 -37.01 9.94
C LEU A 688 -7.87 -37.96 8.74
N TRP A 689 -8.80 -38.88 8.79
CA TRP A 689 -9.22 -39.67 7.64
C TRP A 689 -9.83 -38.75 6.56
N SER A 690 -9.43 -38.90 5.30
CA SER A 690 -9.87 -38.07 4.19
C SER A 690 -11.42 -38.09 4.02
N HIS A 691 -12.04 -39.22 4.22
CA HIS A 691 -13.50 -39.42 4.10
C HIS A 691 -14.30 -38.69 5.19
N LEU A 692 -13.68 -38.24 6.28
CA LEU A 692 -14.34 -37.48 7.34
C LEU A 692 -14.34 -35.95 7.05
N ILE A 693 -13.76 -35.52 5.94
CA ILE A 693 -13.78 -34.13 5.48
C ILE A 693 -14.95 -33.99 4.47
N PRO A 694 -16.00 -33.23 4.80
CA PRO A 694 -17.19 -33.15 3.92
C PRO A 694 -16.84 -32.69 2.50
N ALA A 695 -15.93 -31.74 2.36
CA ALA A 695 -15.49 -31.23 1.06
C ALA A 695 -14.82 -32.28 0.15
N THR A 696 -14.40 -33.42 0.68
CA THR A 696 -13.77 -34.49 -0.10
C THR A 696 -14.76 -35.51 -0.69
N MET A 697 -16.07 -35.37 -0.40
CA MET A 697 -17.11 -36.27 -0.84
C MET A 697 -16.75 -37.73 -0.48
N GLU A 698 -16.64 -38.02 0.81
CA GLU A 698 -16.23 -39.33 1.35
C GLU A 698 -14.82 -39.79 0.87
N GLY A 699 -13.93 -38.84 0.60
CA GLY A 699 -12.56 -39.11 0.09
C GLY A 699 -12.50 -39.37 -1.41
N LYS A 700 -13.61 -39.23 -2.15
CA LYS A 700 -13.68 -39.49 -3.60
C LYS A 700 -13.08 -38.30 -4.41
N ALA A 701 -13.25 -37.06 -3.92
CA ALA A 701 -12.69 -35.87 -4.53
C ALA A 701 -11.20 -35.67 -4.12
N MET A 702 -10.30 -36.39 -4.79
CA MET A 702 -8.87 -36.45 -4.44
C MET A 702 -8.21 -35.07 -4.49
N PHE A 703 -8.60 -34.20 -5.40
CA PHE A 703 -8.10 -32.83 -5.47
C PHE A 703 -8.47 -32.00 -4.21
N ASN A 704 -9.63 -32.23 -3.61
CA ASN A 704 -10.00 -31.63 -2.34
C ASN A 704 -9.29 -32.28 -1.15
N VAL A 705 -8.94 -33.57 -1.23
CA VAL A 705 -8.03 -34.21 -0.26
C VAL A 705 -6.68 -33.49 -0.29
N GLN A 706 -6.11 -33.23 -1.48
CA GLN A 706 -4.85 -32.49 -1.63
C GLN A 706 -4.98 -31.03 -1.11
N ASN A 707 -6.09 -30.31 -1.43
CA ASN A 707 -6.34 -28.97 -0.91
C ASN A 707 -6.41 -28.97 0.64
N ALA A 708 -7.03 -29.98 1.25
CA ALA A 708 -7.07 -30.14 2.71
C ALA A 708 -5.68 -30.43 3.31
N MET A 709 -4.83 -31.18 2.61
CA MET A 709 -3.45 -31.44 3.03
C MET A 709 -2.63 -30.13 3.02
N PHE A 710 -2.78 -29.28 1.99
CA PHE A 710 -2.15 -27.96 1.96
C PHE A 710 -2.64 -27.05 3.09
N ALA A 711 -3.95 -26.97 3.29
CA ALA A 711 -4.53 -26.20 4.40
C ALA A 711 -4.03 -26.72 5.76
N THR A 712 -3.87 -28.04 5.91
CA THR A 712 -3.30 -28.67 7.11
C THR A 712 -1.84 -28.27 7.32
N GLY A 713 -1.00 -28.38 6.29
CA GLY A 713 0.41 -28.03 6.36
C GLY A 713 0.64 -26.55 6.67
N MET A 714 -0.17 -25.67 6.06
CA MET A 714 -0.11 -24.24 6.34
C MET A 714 -0.59 -23.91 7.76
N ALA A 715 -1.75 -24.43 8.20
CA ALA A 715 -2.27 -24.18 9.54
C ALA A 715 -1.28 -24.67 10.62
N TYR A 716 -0.71 -25.86 10.43
CA TYR A 716 0.31 -26.41 11.32
C TYR A 716 1.57 -25.52 11.38
N SER A 717 1.98 -24.96 10.25
CA SER A 717 3.12 -24.05 10.18
C SER A 717 2.89 -22.74 10.94
N PHE A 718 1.64 -22.30 11.05
CA PHE A 718 1.25 -21.18 11.92
C PHE A 718 1.09 -21.56 13.41
N GLY A 719 1.41 -22.81 13.77
CA GLY A 719 1.31 -23.28 15.15
C GLY A 719 -0.11 -23.61 15.62
N VAL A 720 -1.07 -23.80 14.70
CA VAL A 720 -2.42 -24.24 15.05
C VAL A 720 -2.37 -25.66 15.56
N ASP A 721 -2.97 -25.93 16.71
CA ASP A 721 -3.01 -27.27 17.28
C ASP A 721 -3.82 -28.26 16.42
N LEU A 722 -3.50 -29.56 16.53
CA LEU A 722 -4.10 -30.60 15.68
C LEU A 722 -5.62 -30.72 15.88
N ASP A 723 -6.14 -30.42 17.07
CA ASP A 723 -7.57 -30.57 17.33
C ASP A 723 -8.36 -29.46 16.64
N ASN A 724 -7.83 -28.24 16.59
CA ASN A 724 -8.40 -27.13 15.82
C ASN A 724 -8.31 -27.39 14.30
N ILE A 725 -7.19 -27.94 13.81
CA ILE A 725 -7.07 -28.34 12.40
C ILE A 725 -8.11 -29.40 12.05
N ARG A 726 -8.25 -30.46 12.90
CA ARG A 726 -9.26 -31.52 12.72
C ARG A 726 -10.68 -30.95 12.74
N HIS A 727 -10.95 -30.06 13.67
CA HIS A 727 -12.27 -29.43 13.78
C HIS A 727 -12.60 -28.61 12.55
N GLY A 728 -11.68 -27.73 12.13
CA GLY A 728 -11.85 -26.89 10.94
C GLY A 728 -12.08 -27.73 9.67
N LEU A 729 -11.30 -28.81 9.46
CA LEU A 729 -11.49 -29.70 8.30
C LEU A 729 -12.82 -30.43 8.33
N ARG A 730 -13.28 -30.91 9.51
CA ARG A 730 -14.56 -31.62 9.67
C ARG A 730 -15.79 -30.73 9.48
N THR A 731 -15.66 -29.44 9.69
CA THR A 731 -16.76 -28.47 9.62
C THR A 731 -16.72 -27.64 8.33
N PHE A 732 -15.70 -27.83 7.48
CA PHE A 732 -15.64 -27.23 6.18
C PHE A 732 -16.35 -28.11 5.15
N ASP A 733 -17.36 -27.54 4.51
CA ASP A 733 -18.10 -28.21 3.43
C ASP A 733 -17.97 -27.42 2.11
N THR A 734 -18.48 -27.99 1.01
CA THR A 734 -18.58 -27.33 -0.29
C THR A 734 -19.96 -26.71 -0.51
N SER A 735 -20.64 -26.29 0.58
CA SER A 735 -21.87 -25.51 0.42
C SER A 735 -21.59 -24.22 -0.37
N PHE A 736 -22.61 -23.76 -1.08
CA PHE A 736 -22.47 -22.51 -1.85
C PHE A 736 -22.07 -21.30 -0.98
N PHE A 737 -22.39 -21.32 0.30
CA PHE A 737 -22.01 -20.25 1.25
C PHE A 737 -20.54 -20.30 1.63
N GLN A 738 -19.97 -21.51 1.78
CA GLN A 738 -18.55 -21.66 2.14
C GLN A 738 -17.61 -21.59 0.93
N ALA A 739 -18.02 -22.14 -0.22
CA ALA A 739 -17.18 -22.21 -1.41
C ALA A 739 -18.00 -21.99 -2.70
N PRO A 740 -18.47 -20.77 -3.02
CA PRO A 740 -19.28 -20.51 -4.22
C PRO A 740 -18.59 -20.97 -5.51
N GLY A 741 -19.29 -21.78 -6.32
CA GLY A 741 -18.77 -22.28 -7.60
C GLY A 741 -17.59 -23.26 -7.46
N ARG A 742 -17.41 -23.87 -6.31
CA ARG A 742 -16.34 -24.87 -6.06
C ARG A 742 -16.96 -26.15 -5.51
N MET A 743 -17.24 -27.11 -6.42
CA MET A 743 -17.84 -28.40 -6.07
C MET A 743 -19.13 -28.28 -5.23
N ASN A 744 -19.99 -27.34 -5.57
CA ASN A 744 -21.29 -27.22 -4.87
C ASN A 744 -22.19 -28.36 -5.26
N VAL A 745 -22.62 -29.15 -4.29
CA VAL A 745 -23.49 -30.31 -4.49
C VAL A 745 -24.92 -29.94 -4.09
N PHE A 746 -25.88 -30.31 -4.93
CA PHE A 746 -27.31 -30.26 -4.63
C PHE A 746 -27.94 -31.61 -4.89
N ASP A 747 -28.53 -32.21 -3.88
CA ASP A 747 -29.10 -33.56 -3.89
C ASP A 747 -30.55 -33.66 -3.36
N GLU A 748 -31.23 -32.50 -3.31
CA GLU A 748 -32.64 -32.43 -2.94
C GLU A 748 -33.59 -32.74 -4.12
N HIS A 749 -33.09 -32.83 -5.37
CA HIS A 749 -33.84 -33.31 -6.51
C HIS A 749 -33.83 -34.84 -6.56
N ALA A 750 -34.66 -35.46 -7.44
CA ALA A 750 -34.59 -36.89 -7.73
C ALA A 750 -33.23 -37.31 -8.36
N PHE A 751 -32.40 -36.34 -8.73
CA PHE A 751 -31.05 -36.50 -9.29
C PHE A 751 -30.08 -35.60 -8.56
N LYS A 752 -28.78 -35.86 -8.69
CA LYS A 752 -27.72 -35.06 -8.06
C LYS A 752 -27.17 -34.07 -9.05
N VAL A 753 -26.91 -32.84 -8.58
CA VAL A 753 -26.25 -31.77 -9.36
C VAL A 753 -24.93 -31.36 -8.70
N ILE A 754 -23.88 -31.26 -9.49
CA ILE A 754 -22.58 -30.71 -9.07
C ILE A 754 -22.33 -29.46 -9.91
N LEU A 755 -22.12 -28.31 -9.25
CA LEU A 755 -21.69 -27.05 -9.86
C LEU A 755 -20.22 -26.78 -9.56
N ASP A 756 -19.41 -26.61 -10.60
CA ASP A 756 -17.99 -26.27 -10.47
C ASP A 756 -17.56 -25.24 -11.53
N TYR A 757 -16.52 -24.46 -11.24
CA TYR A 757 -15.91 -23.47 -12.13
C TYR A 757 -14.70 -24.04 -12.90
N ALA A 758 -14.62 -25.33 -13.10
CA ALA A 758 -13.52 -25.94 -13.86
C ALA A 758 -13.49 -25.41 -15.31
N HIS A 759 -12.31 -24.97 -15.78
CA HIS A 759 -12.14 -24.29 -17.04
C HIS A 759 -10.77 -24.51 -17.72
N ASN A 760 -10.00 -25.49 -17.23
CA ASN A 760 -8.72 -25.89 -17.79
C ASN A 760 -8.55 -27.43 -17.77
N PRO A 761 -7.62 -28.01 -18.56
CA PRO A 761 -7.45 -29.45 -18.69
C PRO A 761 -7.27 -30.18 -17.37
N ALA A 762 -6.45 -29.67 -16.46
CA ALA A 762 -6.20 -30.31 -15.17
C ALA A 762 -7.46 -30.34 -14.27
N ALA A 763 -8.30 -29.30 -14.33
CA ALA A 763 -9.57 -29.27 -13.62
C ALA A 763 -10.59 -30.23 -14.23
N PHE A 764 -10.65 -30.35 -15.56
CA PHE A 764 -11.50 -31.34 -16.23
C PHE A 764 -11.09 -32.79 -15.89
N HIS A 765 -9.79 -33.07 -15.84
CA HIS A 765 -9.29 -34.39 -15.37
C HIS A 765 -9.74 -34.68 -13.94
N ALA A 766 -9.62 -33.71 -13.05
CA ALA A 766 -10.00 -33.88 -11.65
C ALA A 766 -11.50 -34.16 -11.47
N ILE A 767 -12.36 -33.50 -12.26
CA ILE A 767 -13.81 -33.73 -12.24
C ILE A 767 -14.17 -35.09 -12.90
N ALA A 768 -13.52 -35.44 -14.03
CA ALA A 768 -13.73 -36.72 -14.70
C ALA A 768 -13.36 -37.90 -13.76
N ASP A 769 -12.21 -37.85 -13.10
CA ASP A 769 -11.77 -38.83 -12.09
C ASP A 769 -12.79 -38.94 -10.91
N LEU A 770 -13.31 -37.78 -10.45
CA LEU A 770 -14.36 -37.77 -9.43
C LEU A 770 -15.63 -38.46 -9.93
N VAL A 771 -16.13 -38.09 -11.11
CA VAL A 771 -17.36 -38.65 -11.71
C VAL A 771 -17.29 -40.17 -11.83
N ASP A 772 -16.10 -40.70 -12.19
CA ASP A 772 -15.87 -42.16 -12.27
C ASP A 772 -15.88 -42.86 -10.92
N ARG A 773 -15.53 -42.15 -9.84
CA ARG A 773 -15.57 -42.68 -8.46
C ARG A 773 -16.93 -42.55 -7.77
N LEU A 774 -17.85 -41.76 -8.36
CA LEU A 774 -19.18 -41.60 -7.81
C LEU A 774 -20.08 -42.79 -8.17
N ASP A 775 -20.86 -43.24 -7.20
CA ASP A 775 -21.87 -44.26 -7.42
C ASP A 775 -23.11 -43.62 -8.06
N VAL A 776 -23.19 -43.59 -9.38
CA VAL A 776 -24.29 -43.04 -10.17
C VAL A 776 -25.14 -44.21 -10.70
N THR A 777 -26.41 -44.20 -10.38
CA THR A 777 -27.35 -45.32 -10.80
C THR A 777 -28.02 -45.02 -12.15
N GLY A 778 -28.14 -43.74 -12.51
CA GLY A 778 -28.66 -43.22 -13.77
C GLY A 778 -27.57 -42.75 -14.73
N ARG A 779 -27.90 -41.79 -15.57
CA ARG A 779 -26.99 -41.17 -16.58
C ARG A 779 -26.12 -40.10 -15.93
N ARG A 780 -25.00 -39.83 -16.60
CA ARG A 780 -24.08 -38.71 -16.30
C ARG A 780 -24.22 -37.67 -17.37
N LEU A 781 -24.70 -36.47 -17.02
CA LEU A 781 -24.94 -35.34 -17.94
C LEU A 781 -23.95 -34.25 -17.64
N ALA A 782 -23.33 -33.63 -18.67
CA ALA A 782 -22.40 -32.55 -18.51
C ALA A 782 -22.82 -31.29 -19.29
N VAL A 783 -22.86 -30.13 -18.62
CA VAL A 783 -22.94 -28.83 -19.26
C VAL A 783 -21.51 -28.28 -19.38
N VAL A 784 -20.95 -28.28 -20.61
CA VAL A 784 -19.52 -28.06 -20.85
C VAL A 784 -19.26 -26.70 -21.50
N ALA A 785 -18.30 -25.95 -20.95
CA ALA A 785 -17.77 -24.73 -21.55
C ALA A 785 -16.25 -24.67 -21.44
N VAL A 786 -15.62 -23.91 -22.35
CA VAL A 786 -14.22 -23.51 -22.28
C VAL A 786 -14.16 -22.02 -22.53
N PRO A 787 -13.41 -21.22 -21.73
CA PRO A 787 -13.31 -19.77 -21.92
C PRO A 787 -12.78 -19.40 -23.32
N GLY A 788 -13.37 -18.37 -23.93
CA GLY A 788 -13.06 -17.98 -25.31
C GLY A 788 -11.62 -17.49 -25.56
N ASN A 789 -10.86 -17.19 -24.51
CA ASN A 789 -9.45 -16.80 -24.63
C ASN A 789 -8.47 -17.99 -24.53
N ARG A 790 -8.97 -19.22 -24.54
CA ARG A 790 -8.13 -20.42 -24.59
C ARG A 790 -7.70 -20.68 -26.04
N ARG A 791 -6.56 -21.35 -26.18
CA ARG A 791 -6.09 -21.81 -27.49
C ARG A 791 -6.97 -22.95 -28.00
N ASP A 792 -6.97 -23.17 -29.32
CA ASP A 792 -7.73 -24.26 -29.92
C ASP A 792 -7.28 -25.64 -29.43
N GLU A 793 -5.99 -25.78 -29.12
CA GLU A 793 -5.42 -26.97 -28.52
C GLU A 793 -6.04 -27.26 -27.14
N ASP A 794 -6.22 -26.22 -26.31
CA ASP A 794 -6.78 -26.37 -24.97
C ASP A 794 -8.28 -26.80 -25.04
N VAL A 795 -9.04 -26.35 -26.03
CA VAL A 795 -10.42 -26.79 -26.29
C VAL A 795 -10.44 -28.26 -26.77
N THR A 796 -9.49 -28.62 -27.62
CA THR A 796 -9.33 -29.99 -28.12
C THR A 796 -8.98 -30.95 -26.96
N GLU A 797 -8.03 -30.58 -26.13
CA GLU A 797 -7.62 -31.33 -24.94
C GLU A 797 -8.78 -31.51 -23.93
N ALA A 798 -9.61 -30.47 -23.71
CA ALA A 798 -10.80 -30.58 -22.87
C ALA A 798 -11.76 -31.67 -23.35
N THR A 799 -11.99 -31.81 -24.68
CA THR A 799 -12.82 -32.86 -25.23
C THR A 799 -12.18 -34.25 -25.13
N GLU A 800 -10.86 -34.34 -25.23
CA GLU A 800 -10.07 -35.55 -25.03
C GLU A 800 -10.25 -36.12 -23.60
N ILE A 801 -10.18 -35.22 -22.62
CA ILE A 801 -10.30 -35.55 -21.21
C ILE A 801 -11.73 -35.99 -20.87
N LEU A 802 -12.73 -35.23 -21.33
CA LEU A 802 -14.12 -35.43 -20.93
C LEU A 802 -14.85 -36.56 -21.72
N ALA A 803 -14.37 -36.93 -22.90
CA ALA A 803 -14.99 -37.96 -23.74
C ALA A 803 -15.04 -39.31 -23.04
N GLY A 804 -16.21 -39.92 -22.97
CA GLY A 804 -16.45 -41.25 -22.37
C GLY A 804 -16.74 -41.25 -20.87
N HIS A 805 -16.68 -40.11 -20.19
CA HIS A 805 -17.01 -39.98 -18.77
C HIS A 805 -18.49 -39.63 -18.54
N PHE A 806 -19.17 -39.11 -19.57
CA PHE A 806 -20.57 -38.70 -19.53
C PHE A 806 -21.38 -39.36 -20.64
N ASP A 807 -22.64 -39.56 -20.38
CA ASP A 807 -23.62 -40.15 -21.33
C ASP A 807 -24.21 -39.05 -22.24
N HIS A 808 -24.19 -37.76 -21.84
CA HIS A 808 -24.65 -36.65 -22.66
C HIS A 808 -23.87 -35.36 -22.35
N TYR A 809 -23.54 -34.61 -23.39
CA TYR A 809 -22.76 -33.38 -23.38
C TYR A 809 -23.58 -32.20 -23.91
N ILE A 810 -23.80 -31.17 -23.11
CA ILE A 810 -24.46 -29.94 -23.51
C ILE A 810 -23.35 -28.88 -23.64
N CYS A 811 -23.01 -28.54 -24.90
CA CYS A 811 -21.93 -27.61 -25.21
C CYS A 811 -22.44 -26.18 -25.19
N LYS A 812 -21.96 -25.34 -24.29
CA LYS A 812 -22.30 -23.92 -24.19
C LYS A 812 -21.11 -22.99 -24.46
N ALA A 813 -21.39 -21.71 -24.74
CA ALA A 813 -20.40 -20.66 -24.79
C ALA A 813 -20.15 -20.09 -23.39
N ASP A 814 -18.94 -19.51 -23.17
CA ASP A 814 -18.65 -18.64 -22.04
C ASP A 814 -19.39 -17.30 -22.22
N ASP A 815 -19.95 -16.74 -21.16
CA ASP A 815 -20.62 -15.43 -21.18
C ASP A 815 -19.71 -14.33 -21.71
N ASN A 816 -18.42 -14.38 -21.36
CA ASN A 816 -17.37 -13.51 -21.89
C ASN A 816 -16.64 -14.18 -23.07
N ARG A 817 -17.15 -13.98 -24.27
CA ARG A 817 -16.64 -14.63 -25.50
C ARG A 817 -15.23 -14.21 -25.92
N ARG A 818 -14.70 -13.12 -25.41
CA ARG A 818 -13.32 -12.65 -25.61
C ARG A 818 -12.85 -12.69 -27.08
N ASN A 819 -13.65 -12.09 -27.99
CA ASN A 819 -13.47 -11.99 -29.44
C ASN A 819 -13.77 -13.26 -30.29
N ARG A 820 -14.31 -14.34 -29.72
CA ARG A 820 -14.79 -15.49 -30.50
C ARG A 820 -16.27 -15.36 -30.88
N GLY A 821 -16.67 -16.04 -31.96
CA GLY A 821 -18.07 -16.12 -32.39
C GLY A 821 -18.99 -16.77 -31.36
N HIS A 822 -20.29 -16.52 -31.47
CA HIS A 822 -21.31 -16.99 -30.52
C HIS A 822 -21.31 -18.52 -30.35
N ASP A 823 -21.15 -19.25 -31.44
CA ASP A 823 -21.22 -20.71 -31.47
C ASP A 823 -19.84 -21.38 -31.67
N GLU A 824 -18.76 -20.59 -31.73
CA GLU A 824 -17.43 -21.10 -32.12
C GLU A 824 -16.93 -22.16 -31.16
N ILE A 825 -16.87 -21.87 -29.85
CA ILE A 825 -16.45 -22.85 -28.82
C ILE A 825 -17.39 -24.05 -28.76
N PRO A 826 -18.74 -23.89 -28.68
CA PRO A 826 -19.64 -25.03 -28.72
C PRO A 826 -19.47 -25.96 -29.93
N GLN A 827 -19.22 -25.41 -31.13
CA GLN A 827 -18.96 -26.20 -32.33
C GLN A 827 -17.61 -26.92 -32.29
N MET A 828 -16.58 -26.28 -31.72
CA MET A 828 -15.26 -26.92 -31.51
C MET A 828 -15.38 -28.09 -30.52
N LEU A 829 -16.09 -27.90 -29.40
CA LEU A 829 -16.38 -28.98 -28.45
C LEU A 829 -17.13 -30.14 -29.11
N ARG A 830 -18.24 -29.85 -29.86
CA ARG A 830 -18.96 -30.91 -30.59
C ARG A 830 -18.02 -31.65 -31.54
N LYS A 831 -17.24 -30.94 -32.35
CA LYS A 831 -16.29 -31.56 -33.27
C LYS A 831 -15.30 -32.45 -32.53
N GLY A 832 -14.72 -31.97 -31.44
CA GLY A 832 -13.75 -32.72 -30.65
C GLY A 832 -14.36 -33.98 -30.02
N PHE A 833 -15.60 -33.95 -29.51
CA PHE A 833 -16.26 -35.13 -28.99
C PHE A 833 -16.58 -36.17 -30.06
N LEU A 834 -17.05 -35.74 -31.24
CA LEU A 834 -17.32 -36.64 -32.38
C LEU A 834 -16.03 -37.33 -32.86
N GLU A 835 -14.91 -36.62 -32.94
CA GLU A 835 -13.61 -37.17 -33.31
C GLU A 835 -13.12 -38.26 -32.32
N ARG A 836 -13.63 -38.24 -31.09
CA ARG A 836 -13.31 -39.21 -30.04
C ARG A 836 -14.38 -40.29 -29.84
N GLY A 837 -15.32 -40.36 -30.79
CA GLY A 837 -16.31 -41.43 -30.87
C GLY A 837 -17.52 -41.29 -29.96
N VAL A 838 -17.78 -40.05 -29.47
CA VAL A 838 -19.05 -39.77 -28.80
C VAL A 838 -20.15 -39.72 -29.87
N ASP A 839 -21.26 -40.38 -29.62
CA ASP A 839 -22.40 -40.40 -30.56
C ASP A 839 -22.99 -38.99 -30.73
N GLU A 840 -23.41 -38.68 -31.96
CA GLU A 840 -23.96 -37.37 -32.30
C GLU A 840 -25.22 -37.04 -31.48
N ASP A 841 -26.05 -38.03 -31.20
CA ASP A 841 -27.25 -37.91 -30.36
C ASP A 841 -26.95 -37.63 -28.88
N ALA A 842 -25.72 -37.90 -28.43
CA ALA A 842 -25.25 -37.58 -27.10
C ALA A 842 -24.70 -36.16 -26.95
N ILE A 843 -24.77 -35.34 -28.01
CA ILE A 843 -24.19 -33.98 -27.98
C ILE A 843 -25.27 -32.95 -28.36
N THR A 844 -25.52 -32.01 -27.49
CA THR A 844 -26.44 -30.89 -27.71
C THR A 844 -25.66 -29.58 -27.67
N ILE A 845 -25.94 -28.65 -28.59
CA ILE A 845 -25.35 -27.29 -28.60
C ILE A 845 -26.42 -26.32 -28.13
N ILE A 846 -26.15 -25.65 -27.02
CA ILE A 846 -26.95 -24.55 -26.46
C ILE A 846 -25.98 -23.46 -25.99
N PRO A 847 -25.71 -22.41 -26.80
CA PRO A 847 -24.69 -21.43 -26.46
C PRO A 847 -24.98 -20.60 -25.21
N SER A 848 -26.25 -20.38 -24.86
CA SER A 848 -26.66 -19.65 -23.66
C SER A 848 -26.50 -20.52 -22.40
N GLU A 849 -25.77 -20.05 -21.41
CA GLU A 849 -25.58 -20.77 -20.13
C GLU A 849 -26.91 -21.01 -19.44
N VAL A 850 -27.79 -20.01 -19.40
CA VAL A 850 -29.12 -20.15 -18.75
C VAL A 850 -29.93 -21.28 -19.40
N GLU A 851 -30.01 -21.27 -20.73
CA GLU A 851 -30.77 -22.28 -21.48
C GLU A 851 -30.12 -23.67 -21.40
N ALA A 852 -28.79 -23.72 -21.40
CA ALA A 852 -28.05 -24.98 -21.30
C ALA A 852 -28.24 -25.66 -19.93
N VAL A 853 -28.22 -24.88 -18.84
CA VAL A 853 -28.46 -25.37 -17.49
C VAL A 853 -29.94 -25.81 -17.35
N ASP A 854 -30.89 -25.00 -17.78
CA ASP A 854 -32.32 -25.36 -17.75
C ASP A 854 -32.61 -26.63 -18.58
N HIS A 855 -31.97 -26.77 -19.74
CA HIS A 855 -32.07 -27.97 -20.56
C HIS A 855 -31.53 -29.22 -19.85
N ALA A 856 -30.33 -29.10 -19.23
CA ALA A 856 -29.72 -30.19 -18.49
C ALA A 856 -30.59 -30.66 -17.29
N LEU A 857 -31.12 -29.70 -16.51
CA LEU A 857 -32.02 -29.99 -15.42
C LEU A 857 -33.33 -30.63 -15.88
N GLY A 858 -33.90 -30.14 -17.02
CA GLY A 858 -35.14 -30.64 -17.61
C GLY A 858 -35.02 -32.02 -18.22
N MET A 859 -33.84 -32.47 -18.68
CA MET A 859 -33.62 -33.80 -19.20
C MET A 859 -33.17 -34.82 -18.14
N ALA A 860 -32.81 -34.40 -16.93
CA ALA A 860 -32.35 -35.25 -15.86
C ALA A 860 -33.52 -36.09 -15.27
N GLN A 861 -33.23 -37.34 -14.92
CA GLN A 861 -34.15 -38.32 -14.37
C GLN A 861 -33.68 -38.81 -12.99
N GLU A 862 -34.50 -39.57 -12.31
CA GLU A 862 -34.16 -40.16 -11.02
C GLU A 862 -32.87 -40.97 -11.09
N GLY A 863 -31.93 -40.67 -10.18
CA GLY A 863 -30.64 -41.33 -10.11
C GLY A 863 -29.57 -40.79 -11.06
N ASP A 864 -29.90 -39.79 -11.92
CA ASP A 864 -28.91 -39.14 -12.78
C ASP A 864 -27.94 -38.22 -11.98
N LEU A 865 -26.77 -37.99 -12.57
CA LEU A 865 -25.80 -36.97 -12.14
C LEU A 865 -25.72 -35.90 -13.20
N VAL A 866 -25.92 -34.63 -12.84
CA VAL A 866 -25.70 -33.45 -13.69
C VAL A 866 -24.48 -32.71 -13.20
N VAL A 867 -23.48 -32.54 -14.06
CA VAL A 867 -22.30 -31.72 -13.77
C VAL A 867 -22.37 -30.44 -14.58
N VAL A 868 -22.34 -29.28 -13.93
CA VAL A 868 -22.42 -27.96 -14.55
C VAL A 868 -21.08 -27.25 -14.40
N PHE A 869 -20.37 -27.03 -15.51
CA PHE A 869 -19.21 -26.13 -15.56
C PHE A 869 -19.74 -24.71 -15.81
N GLY A 870 -20.00 -24.00 -14.68
CA GLY A 870 -20.72 -22.73 -14.69
C GLY A 870 -19.80 -21.50 -14.68
N ASP A 871 -20.12 -20.48 -15.49
CA ASP A 871 -19.40 -19.21 -15.52
C ASP A 871 -19.91 -18.27 -14.42
N ASP A 872 -21.23 -18.04 -14.34
CA ASP A 872 -21.86 -17.32 -13.23
C ASP A 872 -22.41 -18.32 -12.22
N SER A 873 -21.56 -18.66 -11.25
CA SER A 873 -21.93 -19.64 -10.22
C SER A 873 -23.19 -19.27 -9.43
N ALA A 874 -23.43 -17.98 -9.18
CA ALA A 874 -24.60 -17.54 -8.43
C ALA A 874 -25.90 -17.70 -9.23
N ARG A 875 -25.85 -17.45 -10.52
CA ARG A 875 -26.95 -17.64 -11.46
C ARG A 875 -27.26 -19.12 -11.61
N CYS A 876 -26.24 -19.93 -11.94
CA CYS A 876 -26.41 -21.39 -12.07
C CYS A 876 -26.95 -22.02 -10.79
N TRP A 877 -26.42 -21.61 -9.61
CA TRP A 877 -26.90 -22.13 -8.34
C TRP A 877 -28.38 -21.80 -8.08
N LYS A 878 -28.83 -20.61 -8.43
CA LYS A 878 -30.23 -20.23 -8.34
C LYS A 878 -31.13 -21.10 -9.25
N GLN A 879 -30.70 -21.34 -10.49
CA GLN A 879 -31.44 -22.24 -11.39
C GLN A 879 -31.52 -23.65 -10.81
N ILE A 880 -30.44 -24.17 -10.25
CA ILE A 880 -30.38 -25.50 -9.64
C ILE A 880 -31.35 -25.62 -8.46
N ILE A 881 -31.28 -24.70 -7.47
CA ILE A 881 -32.11 -24.81 -6.26
C ILE A 881 -33.60 -24.53 -6.49
N TYR A 882 -33.94 -23.73 -7.52
CA TYR A 882 -35.34 -23.38 -7.81
C TYR A 882 -35.97 -24.25 -8.92
N PHE A 883 -35.25 -25.21 -9.46
CA PHE A 883 -35.77 -26.10 -10.48
C PHE A 883 -36.90 -26.98 -9.90
N ASN A 884 -38.06 -27.07 -10.60
CA ASN A 884 -39.24 -27.86 -10.20
C ASN A 884 -39.85 -27.60 -8.81
N THR A 885 -39.64 -26.42 -8.23
CA THR A 885 -40.47 -26.01 -7.09
C THR A 885 -41.89 -25.70 -7.59
N GLU A 886 -42.82 -26.60 -7.43
CA GLU A 886 -44.21 -26.60 -7.94
C GLU A 886 -45.09 -25.41 -7.46
N ASN A 887 -44.54 -24.32 -6.96
CA ASN A 887 -45.30 -23.13 -6.53
C ASN A 887 -44.52 -21.80 -6.63
N MET A 888 -43.59 -21.66 -7.54
CA MET A 888 -43.13 -20.32 -7.88
C MET A 888 -43.55 -19.94 -9.30
N PRO A 889 -44.15 -18.76 -9.50
CA PRO A 889 -44.47 -18.29 -10.86
C PRO A 889 -43.16 -18.24 -11.64
N THR A 890 -43.17 -18.91 -12.79
CA THR A 890 -42.18 -18.73 -13.83
C THR A 890 -41.87 -17.23 -13.90
N PRO A 891 -40.62 -16.80 -13.90
CA PRO A 891 -40.33 -15.45 -14.27
C PRO A 891 -40.61 -15.33 -15.77
N GLU A 892 -41.83 -15.07 -16.15
CA GLU A 892 -42.09 -14.33 -17.37
C GLU A 892 -41.21 -13.09 -17.27
N ALA A 893 -40.51 -12.76 -18.33
CA ALA A 893 -39.88 -11.50 -18.54
C ALA A 893 -40.95 -10.39 -18.48
N THR A 894 -41.47 -10.14 -17.33
CA THR A 894 -42.29 -8.99 -17.02
C THR A 894 -41.34 -7.94 -16.50
N THR A 895 -40.96 -7.03 -17.37
CA THR A 895 -40.83 -5.63 -17.05
C THR A 895 -42.13 -5.13 -16.38
N LYS A 896 -42.49 -5.66 -15.25
CA LYS A 896 -43.28 -5.04 -14.21
C LYS A 896 -42.44 -5.12 -12.96
N LYS A 897 -41.82 -3.98 -12.61
CA LYS A 897 -41.55 -3.69 -11.24
C LYS A 897 -42.82 -4.02 -10.45
N ASP A 898 -42.83 -5.11 -9.71
CA ASP A 898 -43.69 -5.16 -8.53
C ASP A 898 -43.16 -4.01 -7.69
N GLU A 899 -43.90 -2.89 -7.70
CA GLU A 899 -43.76 -1.87 -6.71
C GLU A 899 -43.96 -2.55 -5.36
N VAL A 900 -42.86 -2.93 -4.71
CA VAL A 900 -42.85 -3.04 -3.26
C VAL A 900 -43.44 -1.70 -2.84
N GLU A 901 -44.59 -1.72 -2.22
CA GLU A 901 -45.27 -0.56 -1.69
C GLU A 901 -44.27 0.10 -0.74
N VAL A 902 -43.48 1.06 -1.29
CA VAL A 902 -42.50 1.80 -0.53
C VAL A 902 -43.32 2.70 0.36
N VAL A 903 -43.59 2.26 1.58
CA VAL A 903 -44.16 3.10 2.62
C VAL A 903 -43.19 4.25 2.80
N LYS A 904 -43.52 5.38 2.17
CA LYS A 904 -42.66 6.58 2.23
C LYS A 904 -42.75 7.12 3.64
N LEU A 905 -41.63 7.58 4.16
CA LEU A 905 -41.51 8.14 5.51
C LEU A 905 -42.59 9.17 5.81
N LYS A 906 -43.02 9.96 4.83
CA LYS A 906 -44.13 10.89 4.89
C LYS A 906 -45.52 10.27 5.13
N ASP A 907 -45.69 8.98 4.81
CA ASP A 907 -46.97 8.27 4.97
C ASP A 907 -47.05 7.63 6.38
N ILE A 908 -45.94 7.64 7.14
CA ILE A 908 -45.82 7.15 8.52
C ILE A 908 -45.93 8.32 9.53
N ILE A 909 -45.55 9.53 9.12
CA ILE A 909 -45.54 10.72 9.99
C ILE A 909 -46.96 11.31 10.00
N GLY A 910 -47.65 11.19 11.13
CA GLY A 910 -48.97 11.84 11.37
C GLY A 910 -48.87 13.32 11.73
N GLU A 911 -49.99 14.04 11.68
CA GLU A 911 -50.06 15.45 12.18
C GLU A 911 -49.66 15.48 13.67
N GLY A 912 -48.58 16.19 13.99
CA GLY A 912 -48.03 16.33 15.34
C GLY A 912 -46.87 15.37 15.68
N ASP A 913 -46.43 14.52 14.77
CA ASP A 913 -45.26 13.64 14.97
C ASP A 913 -43.97 14.33 14.49
N THR A 914 -42.93 14.19 15.28
CA THR A 914 -41.58 14.69 14.97
C THR A 914 -40.57 13.53 14.90
N LEU A 915 -39.68 13.52 13.90
CA LEU A 915 -38.61 12.58 13.76
C LEU A 915 -37.42 13.00 14.63
N ILE A 916 -37.12 12.18 15.65
CA ILE A 916 -35.95 12.33 16.50
C ILE A 916 -34.87 11.34 16.01
N ARG A 917 -33.65 11.86 15.78
CA ARG A 917 -32.44 11.06 15.52
C ARG A 917 -31.55 11.17 16.73
N ASP A 918 -31.25 10.04 17.35
CA ASP A 918 -30.30 9.92 18.45
C ASP A 918 -29.39 8.67 18.24
N GLU A 919 -28.52 8.40 19.20
CA GLU A 919 -27.58 7.25 19.16
C GLU A 919 -28.28 5.88 19.03
N ARG A 920 -29.56 5.79 19.29
CA ARG A 920 -30.38 4.55 19.17
C ARG A 920 -31.03 4.42 17.80
N GLY A 921 -30.86 5.40 16.90
CA GLY A 921 -31.43 5.42 15.56
C GLY A 921 -32.47 6.52 15.35
N VAL A 922 -33.49 6.21 14.51
CA VAL A 922 -34.56 7.15 14.16
C VAL A 922 -35.87 6.71 14.78
N ARG A 923 -36.54 7.58 15.52
CA ARG A 923 -37.85 7.30 16.15
C ARG A 923 -38.84 8.44 15.92
N LEU A 924 -40.13 8.12 15.89
CA LEU A 924 -41.22 9.06 15.89
C LEU A 924 -41.55 9.46 17.34
N ALA A 925 -41.60 10.76 17.60
CA ALA A 925 -42.07 11.29 18.86
C ALA A 925 -43.25 12.20 18.59
N ARG A 926 -44.29 12.11 19.42
CA ARG A 926 -45.40 13.05 19.41
C ARG A 926 -45.01 14.31 20.19
N ASN A 927 -45.19 15.48 19.59
CA ASN A 927 -45.11 16.73 20.29
C ASN A 927 -46.35 16.83 21.21
N THR A 928 -46.19 16.39 22.44
CA THR A 928 -47.11 16.83 23.49
C THR A 928 -46.57 18.16 24.00
N ASP A 929 -47.25 19.24 23.70
CA ASP A 929 -47.11 20.51 24.41
C ASP A 929 -47.46 20.28 25.87
N GLU A 930 -46.48 19.89 26.69
CA GLU A 930 -46.53 20.09 28.13
C GLU A 930 -45.25 20.81 28.52
N ALA A 931 -45.47 22.12 28.66
CA ALA A 931 -44.61 22.93 29.49
C ALA A 931 -44.70 22.40 30.93
N SER A 932 -43.57 22.01 31.51
CA SER A 932 -43.35 22.08 32.94
C SER A 932 -41.87 21.95 33.29
N ASP A 933 -41.36 23.03 33.85
CA ASP A 933 -40.29 23.30 34.81
C ASP A 933 -38.88 22.77 34.52
#